data_a970d940b5867c62bb0b3ef5f5135bab
#
_entry.id   a970d940b5867c62bb0b3ef5f5135bab
#
_cell.length_a   1.000
_cell.length_b   1.000
_cell.length_c   1.000
_cell.angle_alpha   90.00
_cell.angle_beta   90.00
_cell.angle_gamma   90.00
#
_symmetry.space_group_name_H-M   'P 1'
#
loop_
_entity.id
_entity.type
_entity.pdbx_description
1 polymer ?
#
loop_
_entity_poly.entity_id
_entity_poly.type
_entity_poly.pdbx_seq_one_letter_code
_entity_poly.pdbx_strand_id
1 'polypeptide(L)'
;MRSYPPRNDSNGGAPVAMNEWIWTYEGYDPDQAGQREALCTLGNGYVASRGALPECDADDTHYPGTYIAGVFNRLTTEVAGRDVVNESIVNAPNWLPLAVRPAGGEWFTPDSTEVLEHCLDLDIRRGELTRRTRMRDSQGRVLSLTQRRFISLRDPHLLALESTIVAENFEGSLEVRSALDGRVTNFGVERYRSLDSDNLEHVRSTGDGEVIRLEVRTNDSGVAIAEAARTRVRRGGQHIDPARTTEASDRYVEQLIRLDCTAGEELIVEKVVAVHTSKDLGIYSASVASDEAVRNAGTFDELLARHVTTWAHAWNRSGLRLAGDVGHTARVLNLHLFHLLQTVSKNATELDVGVPARGLHGEAYRGHIFWDELFIFPYLTIRVPEITRALLRYRARRLDRARQVAREAGFEGALYPWQSGSDGREETQTLHLNPESGHWLPDASHLQRHINAAVVVNVWRYWQATGDLEFLRFWGAEMILEIARFWASAATYNHALDRYEIKGVMGPDEYHEGYPDRDEPGLDNNAYTNVMAVWCLCRAFDVLEVLPASRRRELEEKLGITREEMDRWDDISNKMRLCFHGDRILSQFEGYEQLEELDWDAYRERYGNIGRLDRILEAEGDSPNRYKLSKQADTLMLFYVLSASELVEIWDRLGYDRDDDFFARNIEYYESRTSHGSTLSQMVHSWLHSRLDRAKSWSLFRDTLASDINDVQGGTTAEGIHLGAMAGTVDLVQRCYGGVEAREDVLYLNPRLPAELHELSFSVIYRGQPVDIEVSATDIGIHLPADSGNGSAVALEVTGQFALLEPGDTLRVPLD
;
A
#
# COMPACT_ATOMS: atom_id res chain seq x y z
N MET A 1 20.80 -13.37 -17.24
CA MET A 1 20.00 -12.91 -18.40
C MET A 1 19.71 -14.06 -19.34
N ARG A 2 18.56 -14.70 -19.22
CA ARG A 2 18.00 -15.48 -20.33
C ARG A 2 16.88 -14.61 -20.90
N SER A 3 17.21 -13.92 -22.01
CA SER A 3 16.25 -13.24 -22.84
C SER A 3 15.31 -14.27 -23.47
N TYR A 4 14.05 -14.28 -23.07
CA TYR A 4 13.02 -14.93 -23.86
C TYR A 4 12.78 -14.11 -25.12
N PRO A 5 12.90 -14.71 -26.33
CA PRO A 5 12.54 -14.01 -27.55
C PRO A 5 11.02 -13.79 -27.58
N PRO A 6 10.52 -12.69 -28.17
CA PRO A 6 9.09 -12.51 -28.39
C PRO A 6 8.58 -13.63 -29.30
N ARG A 7 7.51 -14.33 -28.92
CA ARG A 7 6.82 -15.25 -29.79
C ARG A 7 6.27 -14.48 -31.00
N ASN A 8 6.75 -14.80 -32.17
CA ASN A 8 6.14 -14.40 -33.42
C ASN A 8 4.81 -15.16 -33.61
N ASP A 9 3.70 -14.52 -33.27
CA ASP A 9 2.40 -14.94 -33.75
C ASP A 9 2.20 -14.45 -35.19
N SER A 10 2.56 -15.32 -36.13
CA SER A 10 2.26 -15.13 -37.55
C SER A 10 0.81 -15.57 -37.81
N ASN A 11 -0.17 -14.78 -37.40
CA ASN A 11 -1.50 -14.78 -38.01
C ASN A 11 -1.88 -13.32 -38.24
N GLY A 12 -2.01 -12.95 -39.53
CA GLY A 12 -2.30 -11.60 -40.00
C GLY A 12 -3.73 -11.13 -39.70
N GLY A 13 -4.05 -10.92 -38.44
CA GLY A 13 -5.17 -10.11 -37.98
C GLY A 13 -4.63 -8.77 -37.52
N ALA A 14 -5.33 -7.66 -37.81
CA ALA A 14 -5.00 -6.36 -37.27
C ALA A 14 -4.86 -6.47 -35.73
N PRO A 15 -3.88 -5.80 -35.08
CA PRO A 15 -3.72 -5.86 -33.65
C PRO A 15 -5.03 -5.40 -33.00
N VAL A 16 -5.68 -6.29 -32.27
CA VAL A 16 -6.80 -5.95 -31.41
C VAL A 16 -6.23 -4.93 -30.42
N ALA A 17 -6.75 -3.70 -30.44
CA ALA A 17 -6.33 -2.68 -29.51
C ALA A 17 -6.47 -3.25 -28.08
N MET A 18 -5.37 -3.44 -27.35
CA MET A 18 -5.40 -3.94 -25.99
C MET A 18 -6.30 -3.03 -25.17
N ASN A 19 -7.32 -3.59 -24.54
CA ASN A 19 -8.20 -2.82 -23.66
C ASN A 19 -7.41 -2.47 -22.39
N GLU A 20 -7.12 -1.19 -22.20
CA GLU A 20 -6.33 -0.69 -21.05
C GLU A 20 -6.99 -0.90 -19.68
N TRP A 21 -8.24 -1.37 -19.66
CA TRP A 21 -9.04 -1.54 -18.46
C TRP A 21 -9.26 -3.01 -18.05
N ILE A 22 -8.86 -3.97 -18.88
CA ILE A 22 -9.05 -5.39 -18.58
C ILE A 22 -7.69 -6.07 -18.42
N TRP A 23 -7.51 -6.72 -17.28
CA TRP A 23 -6.35 -7.55 -16.98
C TRP A 23 -6.73 -9.03 -17.07
N THR A 24 -6.19 -9.73 -18.05
CA THR A 24 -6.57 -11.11 -18.38
C THR A 24 -5.46 -12.10 -18.07
N TYR A 25 -5.81 -13.21 -17.43
CA TYR A 25 -4.99 -14.40 -17.29
C TYR A 25 -5.66 -15.57 -18.00
N GLU A 26 -4.98 -16.13 -19.01
CA GLU A 26 -5.44 -17.30 -19.74
C GLU A 26 -4.78 -18.55 -19.19
N GLY A 27 -5.53 -19.65 -19.13
CA GLY A 27 -5.09 -20.95 -18.62
C GLY A 27 -4.98 -21.01 -17.10
N TYR A 28 -5.23 -22.19 -16.55
CA TYR A 28 -4.99 -22.51 -15.14
C TYR A 28 -3.51 -22.87 -14.94
N ASP A 29 -2.86 -22.20 -14.00
CA ASP A 29 -1.46 -22.41 -13.66
C ASP A 29 -1.34 -22.37 -12.13
N PRO A 30 -1.19 -23.52 -11.46
CA PRO A 30 -1.13 -23.60 -10.01
C PRO A 30 0.13 -22.90 -9.43
N ASP A 31 1.24 -22.88 -10.18
CA ASP A 31 2.49 -22.26 -9.73
C ASP A 31 2.37 -20.71 -9.67
N GLN A 32 1.42 -20.12 -10.41
CA GLN A 32 1.15 -18.70 -10.42
C GLN A 32 -0.13 -18.32 -9.64
N ALA A 33 -0.82 -19.28 -9.04
CA ALA A 33 -2.11 -19.04 -8.40
C ALA A 33 -2.01 -17.97 -7.32
N GLY A 34 -1.05 -18.07 -6.40
CA GLY A 34 -0.88 -17.11 -5.31
C GLY A 34 -0.62 -15.68 -5.78
N GLN A 35 0.20 -15.48 -6.81
CA GLN A 35 0.44 -14.16 -7.42
C GLN A 35 -0.83 -13.62 -8.09
N ARG A 36 -1.52 -14.45 -8.90
CA ARG A 36 -2.75 -14.06 -9.58
C ARG A 36 -3.86 -13.71 -8.59
N GLU A 37 -3.97 -14.46 -7.49
CA GLU A 37 -4.91 -14.17 -6.41
C GLU A 37 -4.64 -12.82 -5.74
N ALA A 38 -3.38 -12.47 -5.50
CA ALA A 38 -3.01 -11.16 -4.94
C ALA A 38 -3.33 -10.02 -5.93
N LEU A 39 -2.95 -10.16 -7.21
CA LEU A 39 -3.21 -9.15 -8.25
C LEU A 39 -4.68 -9.05 -8.68
N CYS A 40 -5.49 -10.09 -8.42
CA CYS A 40 -6.94 -10.08 -8.65
C CYS A 40 -7.74 -9.83 -7.37
N THR A 41 -7.12 -9.35 -6.31
CA THR A 41 -7.80 -8.91 -5.09
C THR A 41 -8.80 -7.82 -5.42
N LEU A 42 -9.99 -7.94 -4.86
CA LEU A 42 -11.05 -6.93 -4.88
C LEU A 42 -11.19 -6.31 -3.49
N GLY A 43 -11.47 -5.02 -3.42
CA GLY A 43 -11.63 -4.31 -2.14
C GLY A 43 -12.38 -2.99 -2.29
N ASN A 44 -12.65 -2.35 -1.15
CA ASN A 44 -13.41 -1.10 -1.12
C ASN A 44 -12.98 -0.12 -0.03
N GLY A 45 -11.84 -0.38 0.62
CA GLY A 45 -11.31 0.42 1.73
C GLY A 45 -11.84 0.01 3.11
N TYR A 46 -12.87 -0.80 3.18
CA TYR A 46 -13.36 -1.43 4.41
C TYR A 46 -12.94 -2.90 4.47
N VAL A 47 -13.18 -3.66 3.41
CA VAL A 47 -12.84 -5.08 3.29
C VAL A 47 -12.22 -5.34 1.92
N ALA A 48 -11.31 -6.29 1.86
CA ALA A 48 -10.77 -6.83 0.63
C ALA A 48 -10.71 -8.37 0.69
N SER A 49 -10.83 -9.01 -0.47
CA SER A 49 -10.76 -10.46 -0.63
C SER A 49 -9.92 -10.82 -1.84
N ARG A 50 -9.00 -11.74 -1.68
CA ARG A 50 -8.10 -12.21 -2.73
C ARG A 50 -8.84 -12.86 -3.90
N GLY A 51 -8.17 -12.92 -5.04
CA GLY A 51 -8.70 -13.48 -6.28
C GLY A 51 -8.88 -15.00 -6.29
N ALA A 52 -8.92 -15.69 -5.14
CA ALA A 52 -9.00 -17.14 -5.01
C ALA A 52 -10.27 -17.74 -5.64
N LEU A 53 -10.21 -19.04 -5.97
CA LEU A 53 -11.31 -19.77 -6.59
C LEU A 53 -12.38 -20.13 -5.55
N PRO A 54 -13.69 -19.87 -5.82
CA PRO A 54 -14.77 -20.11 -4.85
C PRO A 54 -14.98 -21.58 -4.47
N GLU A 55 -14.55 -22.51 -5.30
CA GLU A 55 -14.66 -23.95 -5.06
C GLU A 55 -13.44 -24.55 -4.34
N CYS A 56 -12.36 -23.79 -4.14
CA CYS A 56 -11.14 -24.28 -3.50
C CYS A 56 -11.07 -23.84 -2.03
N ASP A 57 -10.59 -24.76 -1.19
CA ASP A 57 -10.21 -24.47 0.20
C ASP A 57 -8.79 -23.90 0.25
N ALA A 58 -8.35 -23.41 1.40
CA ALA A 58 -6.98 -22.94 1.59
C ALA A 58 -5.99 -24.10 1.61
N ASP A 59 -4.97 -24.04 0.76
CA ASP A 59 -3.88 -25.00 0.67
C ASP A 59 -2.56 -24.32 0.24
N ASP A 60 -1.56 -25.05 -0.24
CA ASP A 60 -0.31 -24.48 -0.72
C ASP A 60 -0.44 -23.77 -2.08
N THR A 61 -1.52 -24.01 -2.84
CA THR A 61 -1.80 -23.40 -4.15
C THR A 61 -2.75 -22.22 -4.03
N HIS A 62 -3.84 -22.39 -3.29
CA HIS A 62 -4.93 -21.44 -3.14
C HIS A 62 -5.01 -20.86 -1.73
N TYR A 63 -5.16 -19.55 -1.67
CA TYR A 63 -5.27 -18.85 -0.40
C TYR A 63 -6.38 -17.79 -0.42
N PRO A 64 -7.63 -18.16 -0.06
CA PRO A 64 -8.79 -17.26 -0.07
C PRO A 64 -8.77 -16.31 1.12
N GLY A 65 -7.75 -15.44 1.21
CA GLY A 65 -7.63 -14.44 2.27
C GLY A 65 -8.67 -13.34 2.14
N THR A 66 -9.29 -12.98 3.26
CA THR A 66 -10.22 -11.85 3.42
C THR A 66 -9.75 -10.98 4.57
N TYR A 67 -9.57 -9.68 4.34
CA TYR A 67 -9.01 -8.76 5.33
C TYR A 67 -9.92 -7.56 5.52
N ILE A 68 -10.24 -7.24 6.79
CA ILE A 68 -11.02 -6.07 7.16
C ILE A 68 -10.06 -5.00 7.71
N ALA A 69 -10.13 -3.80 7.17
CA ALA A 69 -9.24 -2.72 7.53
C ALA A 69 -9.25 -2.44 9.04
N GLY A 70 -8.06 -2.45 9.67
CA GLY A 70 -7.90 -2.17 11.09
C GLY A 70 -8.33 -3.28 12.05
N VAL A 71 -8.63 -4.48 11.56
CA VAL A 71 -8.87 -5.65 12.42
C VAL A 71 -7.57 -6.40 12.63
N PHE A 72 -6.99 -6.24 13.80
CA PHE A 72 -5.74 -6.86 14.24
C PHE A 72 -5.97 -7.76 15.43
N ASN A 73 -5.09 -8.74 15.60
CA ASN A 73 -5.08 -9.60 16.77
C ASN A 73 -3.63 -9.96 17.15
N ARG A 74 -3.39 -10.21 18.43
CA ARG A 74 -2.08 -10.62 18.96
C ARG A 74 -2.10 -12.08 19.34
N LEU A 75 -1.07 -12.79 18.91
CA LEU A 75 -0.82 -14.17 19.29
C LEU A 75 0.56 -14.30 19.92
N THR A 76 0.69 -15.22 20.85
CA THR A 76 1.95 -15.52 21.51
C THR A 76 2.42 -16.90 21.11
N THR A 77 3.64 -16.98 20.59
CA THR A 77 4.27 -18.26 20.21
C THR A 77 5.57 -18.45 21.00
N GLU A 78 5.82 -19.62 21.53
CA GLU A 78 7.12 -19.94 22.11
C GLU A 78 8.12 -20.27 21.00
N VAL A 79 9.14 -19.43 20.83
CA VAL A 79 10.23 -19.62 19.87
C VAL A 79 11.55 -19.70 20.64
N ALA A 80 12.26 -20.82 20.52
CA ALA A 80 13.55 -21.05 21.20
C ALA A 80 13.52 -20.78 22.71
N GLY A 81 12.41 -21.13 23.39
CA GLY A 81 12.24 -20.96 24.84
C GLY A 81 11.91 -19.53 25.28
N ARG A 82 11.46 -18.69 24.35
CA ARG A 82 11.00 -17.31 24.61
C ARG A 82 9.60 -17.11 24.05
N ASP A 83 8.78 -16.39 24.80
CA ASP A 83 7.48 -15.94 24.30
C ASP A 83 7.67 -14.79 23.31
N VAL A 84 7.25 -15.00 22.07
CA VAL A 84 7.23 -13.99 21.01
C VAL A 84 5.79 -13.59 20.76
N VAL A 85 5.47 -12.32 21.03
CA VAL A 85 4.15 -11.74 20.81
C VAL A 85 4.15 -11.04 19.47
N ASN A 86 3.20 -11.40 18.60
CA ASN A 86 3.06 -10.79 17.29
C ASN A 86 1.63 -10.27 17.10
N GLU A 87 1.49 -9.02 16.69
CA GLU A 87 0.22 -8.50 16.18
C GLU A 87 0.16 -8.72 14.66
N SER A 88 -0.99 -9.17 14.16
CA SER A 88 -1.19 -9.36 12.71
C SER A 88 -2.58 -8.88 12.31
N ILE A 89 -2.71 -8.40 11.07
CA ILE A 89 -4.03 -8.27 10.45
C ILE A 89 -4.68 -9.66 10.41
N VAL A 90 -5.97 -9.71 10.74
CA VAL A 90 -6.68 -10.99 10.85
C VAL A 90 -7.17 -11.43 9.47
N ASN A 91 -6.90 -12.69 9.09
CA ASN A 91 -7.64 -13.35 8.02
C ASN A 91 -9.06 -13.60 8.53
N ALA A 92 -10.03 -12.80 8.05
CA ALA A 92 -11.44 -12.88 8.40
C ALA A 92 -12.11 -14.12 7.75
N PRO A 93 -13.31 -14.52 8.19
CA PRO A 93 -13.97 -15.66 7.60
C PRO A 93 -14.04 -15.60 6.07
N ASN A 94 -13.83 -16.75 5.43
CA ASN A 94 -13.92 -16.88 3.98
C ASN A 94 -15.39 -16.88 3.54
N TRP A 95 -15.79 -15.84 2.86
CA TRP A 95 -17.14 -15.67 2.32
C TRP A 95 -17.35 -16.32 0.96
N LEU A 96 -16.27 -16.69 0.24
CA LEU A 96 -16.29 -17.15 -1.16
C LEU A 96 -16.97 -18.50 -1.38
N PRO A 97 -16.87 -19.53 -0.51
CA PRO A 97 -17.21 -20.89 -0.88
C PRO A 97 -18.53 -21.02 -1.62
N LEU A 98 -18.43 -21.39 -2.91
CA LEU A 98 -19.53 -21.69 -3.82
C LEU A 98 -19.06 -22.76 -4.81
N ALA A 99 -19.42 -24.03 -4.55
CA ALA A 99 -18.97 -25.18 -5.32
C ALA A 99 -20.16 -25.96 -5.88
N VAL A 100 -19.94 -26.70 -6.97
CA VAL A 100 -20.96 -27.47 -7.68
C VAL A 100 -20.50 -28.90 -7.86
N ARG A 101 -21.41 -29.86 -7.71
CA ARG A 101 -21.19 -31.26 -8.10
C ARG A 101 -22.48 -31.91 -8.64
N PRO A 102 -22.39 -32.96 -9.46
CA PRO A 102 -23.50 -33.86 -9.72
C PRO A 102 -23.86 -34.58 -8.41
N ALA A 103 -25.13 -34.80 -8.16
CA ALA A 103 -25.57 -35.46 -6.93
C ALA A 103 -24.84 -36.80 -6.69
N GLY A 104 -24.17 -36.91 -5.54
CA GLY A 104 -23.34 -38.06 -5.18
C GLY A 104 -22.03 -38.22 -5.96
N GLY A 105 -21.63 -37.20 -6.74
CA GLY A 105 -20.33 -37.14 -7.44
C GLY A 105 -19.29 -36.30 -6.68
N GLU A 106 -18.10 -36.15 -7.32
CA GLU A 106 -17.03 -35.27 -6.82
C GLU A 106 -17.37 -33.81 -7.12
N TRP A 107 -16.85 -32.90 -6.27
CA TRP A 107 -16.90 -31.45 -6.51
C TRP A 107 -16.10 -31.08 -7.74
N PHE A 108 -16.63 -30.20 -8.59
CA PHE A 108 -15.88 -29.64 -9.71
C PHE A 108 -14.86 -28.61 -9.19
N THR A 109 -13.63 -29.07 -8.97
CA THR A 109 -12.46 -28.26 -8.62
C THR A 109 -11.35 -28.54 -9.62
N PRO A 110 -10.34 -27.63 -9.77
CA PRO A 110 -9.20 -27.91 -10.64
C PRO A 110 -8.44 -29.20 -10.28
N ASP A 111 -8.41 -29.58 -9.00
CA ASP A 111 -7.71 -30.78 -8.51
C ASP A 111 -8.46 -32.08 -8.78
N SER A 112 -9.78 -32.03 -8.80
CA SER A 112 -10.64 -33.22 -8.98
C SER A 112 -11.07 -33.44 -10.42
N THR A 113 -10.82 -32.46 -11.32
CA THR A 113 -11.31 -32.46 -12.70
C THR A 113 -10.23 -32.05 -13.69
N GLU A 114 -10.43 -32.42 -14.95
CA GLU A 114 -9.61 -31.88 -16.05
C GLU A 114 -10.09 -30.47 -16.41
N VAL A 115 -9.26 -29.47 -16.26
CA VAL A 115 -9.52 -28.10 -16.68
C VAL A 115 -9.34 -27.99 -18.19
N LEU A 116 -10.44 -27.86 -18.94
CA LEU A 116 -10.43 -27.74 -20.39
C LEU A 116 -10.15 -26.31 -20.86
N GLU A 117 -10.76 -25.33 -20.18
CA GLU A 117 -10.62 -23.91 -20.44
C GLU A 117 -10.64 -23.15 -19.11
N HIS A 118 -9.82 -22.13 -19.03
CA HIS A 118 -9.79 -21.21 -17.88
C HIS A 118 -9.35 -19.83 -18.32
N CYS A 119 -10.12 -18.82 -17.95
CA CYS A 119 -9.82 -17.43 -18.19
C CYS A 119 -10.30 -16.60 -17.02
N LEU A 120 -9.44 -15.71 -16.54
CA LEU A 120 -9.72 -14.79 -15.44
C LEU A 120 -9.53 -13.36 -15.94
N ASP A 121 -10.58 -12.55 -15.92
CA ASP A 121 -10.61 -11.17 -16.34
C ASP A 121 -10.91 -10.26 -15.16
N LEU A 122 -9.97 -9.38 -14.82
CA LEU A 122 -10.18 -8.28 -13.89
C LEU A 122 -10.48 -7.00 -14.70
N ASP A 123 -11.73 -6.56 -14.67
CA ASP A 123 -12.15 -5.26 -15.20
C ASP A 123 -11.90 -4.19 -14.12
N ILE A 124 -10.74 -3.52 -14.19
CA ILE A 124 -10.34 -2.51 -13.21
C ILE A 124 -11.19 -1.24 -13.28
N ARG A 125 -11.80 -0.95 -14.44
CA ARG A 125 -12.71 0.19 -14.59
C ARG A 125 -13.99 -0.01 -13.80
N ARG A 126 -14.46 -1.26 -13.73
CA ARG A 126 -15.70 -1.66 -13.06
C ARG A 126 -15.48 -2.21 -11.66
N GLY A 127 -14.23 -2.59 -11.30
CA GLY A 127 -13.92 -3.28 -10.05
C GLY A 127 -14.58 -4.66 -9.99
N GLU A 128 -14.64 -5.37 -11.10
CA GLU A 128 -15.33 -6.65 -11.27
C GLU A 128 -14.35 -7.73 -11.73
N LEU A 129 -14.38 -8.89 -11.08
CA LEU A 129 -13.61 -10.06 -11.47
C LEU A 129 -14.55 -11.09 -12.12
N THR A 130 -14.25 -11.44 -13.36
CA THR A 130 -14.99 -12.46 -14.13
C THR A 130 -14.09 -13.67 -14.40
N ARG A 131 -14.56 -14.85 -14.06
CA ARG A 131 -13.90 -16.12 -14.38
C ARG A 131 -14.78 -16.94 -15.30
N ARG A 132 -14.19 -17.50 -16.34
CA ARG A 132 -14.80 -18.49 -17.23
C ARG A 132 -13.97 -19.77 -17.18
N THR A 133 -14.61 -20.89 -16.87
CA THR A 133 -13.92 -22.18 -16.83
C THR A 133 -14.81 -23.29 -17.35
N ARG A 134 -14.19 -24.26 -18.02
CA ARG A 134 -14.83 -25.54 -18.44
C ARG A 134 -14.02 -26.68 -17.85
N MET A 135 -14.71 -27.55 -17.16
CA MET A 135 -14.10 -28.68 -16.45
C MET A 135 -14.78 -29.99 -16.81
N ARG A 136 -13.98 -31.06 -16.89
CA ARG A 136 -14.47 -32.43 -17.19
C ARG A 136 -14.14 -33.34 -16.00
N ASP A 137 -15.16 -34.02 -15.48
CA ASP A 137 -14.96 -35.03 -14.44
C ASP A 137 -14.49 -36.39 -15.00
N SER A 138 -14.17 -37.30 -14.08
CA SER A 138 -13.72 -38.66 -14.42
C SER A 138 -14.75 -39.51 -15.17
N GLN A 139 -16.04 -39.12 -15.18
CA GLN A 139 -17.11 -39.76 -15.92
C GLN A 139 -17.36 -39.13 -17.29
N GLY A 140 -16.57 -38.13 -17.68
CA GLY A 140 -16.70 -37.42 -18.95
C GLY A 140 -17.82 -36.36 -18.97
N ARG A 141 -18.40 -36.00 -17.81
CA ARG A 141 -19.37 -34.92 -17.70
C ARG A 141 -18.64 -33.58 -17.73
N VAL A 142 -19.15 -32.68 -18.58
CA VAL A 142 -18.55 -31.34 -18.76
C VAL A 142 -19.44 -30.28 -18.14
N LEU A 143 -18.85 -29.44 -17.28
CA LEU A 143 -19.49 -28.31 -16.64
C LEU A 143 -18.80 -27.04 -17.07
N SER A 144 -19.58 -26.04 -17.52
CA SER A 144 -19.13 -24.69 -17.73
C SER A 144 -19.58 -23.79 -16.59
N LEU A 145 -18.67 -22.99 -16.06
CA LEU A 145 -18.93 -21.97 -15.04
C LEU A 145 -18.52 -20.60 -15.57
N THR A 146 -19.42 -19.62 -15.47
CA THR A 146 -19.08 -18.20 -15.57
C THR A 146 -19.39 -17.57 -14.22
N GLN A 147 -18.36 -17.13 -13.54
CA GLN A 147 -18.44 -16.53 -12.20
C GLN A 147 -18.07 -15.05 -12.28
N ARG A 148 -18.92 -14.20 -11.72
CA ARG A 148 -18.71 -12.75 -11.63
C ARG A 148 -18.75 -12.36 -10.17
N ARG A 149 -17.82 -11.51 -9.72
CA ARG A 149 -17.83 -11.03 -8.34
C ARG A 149 -17.27 -9.63 -8.21
N PHE A 150 -17.71 -8.94 -7.17
CA PHE A 150 -17.20 -7.64 -6.76
C PHE A 150 -17.40 -7.44 -5.26
N ILE A 151 -16.62 -6.50 -4.70
CA ILE A 151 -16.81 -5.95 -3.35
C ILE A 151 -17.33 -4.53 -3.53
N SER A 152 -18.52 -4.25 -3.00
CA SER A 152 -19.24 -3.02 -3.34
C SER A 152 -18.50 -1.77 -2.84
N LEU A 153 -18.08 -0.89 -3.75
CA LEU A 153 -17.51 0.42 -3.40
C LEU A 153 -18.58 1.40 -2.89
N ARG A 154 -19.86 1.15 -3.23
CA ARG A 154 -21.00 1.97 -2.81
C ARG A 154 -21.50 1.64 -1.41
N ASP A 155 -21.66 0.35 -1.15
CA ASP A 155 -22.22 -0.20 0.08
C ASP A 155 -21.10 -0.99 0.77
N PRO A 156 -20.34 -0.40 1.73
CA PRO A 156 -19.03 -0.91 2.17
C PRO A 156 -19.06 -2.31 2.77
N HIS A 157 -20.19 -2.74 3.27
CA HIS A 157 -20.38 -4.03 3.93
C HIS A 157 -20.88 -5.14 2.99
N LEU A 158 -21.16 -4.86 1.70
CA LEU A 158 -21.74 -5.82 0.77
C LEU A 158 -20.71 -6.37 -0.22
N LEU A 159 -20.69 -7.70 -0.33
CA LEU A 159 -19.91 -8.48 -1.28
C LEU A 159 -20.89 -9.33 -2.11
N ALA A 160 -20.60 -9.54 -3.38
CA ALA A 160 -21.48 -10.29 -4.25
C ALA A 160 -20.72 -11.21 -5.21
N LEU A 161 -21.26 -12.41 -5.38
CA LEU A 161 -20.79 -13.45 -6.30
C LEU A 161 -21.99 -14.01 -7.06
N GLU A 162 -21.92 -14.08 -8.38
CA GLU A 162 -22.89 -14.74 -9.24
C GLU A 162 -22.18 -15.84 -10.03
N SER A 163 -22.76 -17.04 -10.07
CA SER A 163 -22.25 -18.17 -10.86
C SER A 163 -23.32 -18.65 -11.83
N THR A 164 -23.06 -18.53 -13.13
CA THR A 164 -23.84 -19.18 -14.19
C THR A 164 -23.26 -20.56 -14.42
N ILE A 165 -24.09 -21.57 -14.25
CA ILE A 165 -23.74 -22.99 -14.29
C ILE A 165 -24.43 -23.63 -15.49
N VAL A 166 -23.66 -24.30 -16.35
CA VAL A 166 -24.20 -25.07 -17.50
C VAL A 166 -23.64 -26.49 -17.50
N ALA A 167 -24.52 -27.47 -17.36
CA ALA A 167 -24.22 -28.87 -17.67
C ALA A 167 -24.21 -29.04 -19.19
N GLU A 168 -23.03 -29.21 -19.83
CA GLU A 168 -22.99 -29.22 -21.31
C GLU A 168 -23.51 -30.50 -21.95
N ASN A 169 -23.19 -31.66 -21.36
CA ASN A 169 -23.40 -32.99 -21.98
C ASN A 169 -24.07 -33.99 -21.04
N PHE A 170 -24.66 -33.54 -19.95
CA PHE A 170 -25.39 -34.42 -19.03
C PHE A 170 -26.63 -33.72 -18.47
N GLU A 171 -27.54 -34.53 -17.93
CA GLU A 171 -28.75 -34.08 -17.23
C GLU A 171 -28.86 -34.83 -15.90
N GLY A 172 -29.66 -34.34 -14.96
CA GLY A 172 -29.89 -34.93 -13.65
C GLY A 172 -29.86 -33.90 -12.51
N SER A 173 -29.54 -34.35 -11.31
CA SER A 173 -29.51 -33.51 -10.14
C SER A 173 -28.08 -32.97 -9.88
N LEU A 174 -27.99 -31.67 -9.66
CA LEU A 174 -26.78 -30.96 -9.17
C LEU A 174 -26.94 -30.62 -7.70
N GLU A 175 -25.84 -30.61 -6.98
CA GLU A 175 -25.73 -30.06 -5.64
C GLU A 175 -24.81 -28.82 -5.70
N VAL A 176 -25.29 -27.68 -5.17
CA VAL A 176 -24.53 -26.45 -5.02
C VAL A 176 -24.31 -26.21 -3.54
N ARG A 177 -23.05 -26.14 -3.13
CA ARG A 177 -22.64 -25.76 -1.76
C ARG A 177 -22.40 -24.26 -1.72
N SER A 178 -23.06 -23.55 -0.80
CA SER A 178 -22.80 -22.17 -0.44
C SER A 178 -22.46 -22.11 1.04
N ALA A 179 -21.27 -21.63 1.43
CA ALA A 179 -20.83 -21.65 2.81
C ALA A 179 -20.16 -20.36 3.25
N LEU A 180 -20.05 -20.19 4.59
CA LEU A 180 -19.19 -19.23 5.29
C LEU A 180 -18.25 -20.03 6.17
N ASP A 181 -16.94 -19.79 6.03
CA ASP A 181 -15.88 -20.55 6.71
C ASP A 181 -14.97 -19.66 7.56
N GLY A 182 -15.13 -19.74 8.87
CA GLY A 182 -14.28 -19.08 9.85
C GLY A 182 -13.15 -19.96 10.43
N ARG A 183 -12.90 -21.13 9.85
CA ARG A 183 -11.78 -22.02 10.22
C ARG A 183 -10.45 -21.57 9.61
N VAL A 184 -10.45 -20.39 9.00
CA VAL A 184 -9.31 -19.75 8.39
C VAL A 184 -8.23 -19.43 9.42
N THR A 185 -6.98 -19.40 8.98
CA THR A 185 -5.81 -18.99 9.77
C THR A 185 -4.95 -18.02 8.96
N ASN A 186 -4.02 -17.34 9.59
CA ASN A 186 -3.02 -16.55 8.90
C ASN A 186 -1.87 -17.44 8.41
N PHE A 187 -1.94 -17.91 7.17
CA PHE A 187 -1.05 -18.92 6.60
C PHE A 187 -0.36 -18.44 5.32
N GLY A 188 -0.72 -17.25 4.82
CA GLY A 188 -0.32 -16.73 3.51
C GLY A 188 1.15 -16.36 3.36
N VAL A 189 1.97 -16.39 4.44
CA VAL A 189 3.38 -16.03 4.42
C VAL A 189 4.22 -17.16 4.99
N GLU A 190 5.05 -17.79 4.16
CA GLU A 190 5.81 -19.00 4.52
C GLU A 190 6.69 -18.80 5.77
N ARG A 191 7.42 -17.69 5.85
CA ARG A 191 8.32 -17.38 6.97
C ARG A 191 7.60 -17.16 8.31
N TYR A 192 6.26 -17.03 8.32
CA TYR A 192 5.46 -16.89 9.55
C TYR A 192 4.76 -18.19 9.97
N ARG A 193 4.80 -19.24 9.16
CA ARG A 193 4.09 -20.52 9.40
C ARG A 193 4.49 -21.25 10.67
N SER A 194 5.68 -20.96 11.24
CA SER A 194 6.13 -21.51 12.53
C SER A 194 5.51 -20.80 13.74
N LEU A 195 4.82 -19.70 13.52
CA LEU A 195 4.15 -18.91 14.56
C LEU A 195 2.67 -19.30 14.65
N ASP A 196 2.06 -19.03 15.81
CA ASP A 196 0.62 -19.24 15.97
C ASP A 196 -0.15 -18.31 15.01
N SER A 197 -1.16 -18.87 14.38
CA SER A 197 -1.90 -18.22 13.28
C SER A 197 -3.42 -18.33 13.41
N ASP A 198 -3.94 -19.02 14.45
CA ASP A 198 -5.39 -19.17 14.68
C ASP A 198 -5.91 -17.98 15.51
N ASN A 199 -6.46 -17.00 14.82
CA ASN A 199 -6.89 -15.73 15.41
C ASN A 199 -8.35 -15.71 15.88
N LEU A 200 -9.18 -16.75 15.56
CA LEU A 200 -10.62 -16.65 15.65
C LEU A 200 -11.22 -17.68 16.60
N GLU A 201 -12.17 -17.24 17.41
CA GLU A 201 -13.02 -18.08 18.25
C GLU A 201 -14.44 -18.13 17.70
N HIS A 202 -15.10 -19.27 17.84
CA HIS A 202 -16.48 -19.44 17.46
C HIS A 202 -17.42 -18.69 18.41
N VAL A 203 -18.39 -17.98 17.83
CA VAL A 203 -19.50 -17.38 18.60
C VAL A 203 -20.81 -18.02 18.20
N ARG A 204 -21.11 -18.05 16.88
CA ARG A 204 -22.38 -18.59 16.40
C ARG A 204 -22.32 -18.98 14.92
N SER A 205 -22.92 -20.10 14.57
CA SER A 205 -23.17 -20.58 13.21
C SER A 205 -24.63 -21.00 13.09
N THR A 206 -25.41 -20.38 12.17
CA THR A 206 -26.83 -20.65 11.97
C THR A 206 -27.30 -20.42 10.56
N GLY A 207 -28.45 -20.95 10.17
CA GLY A 207 -29.10 -20.62 8.91
C GLY A 207 -30.60 -20.87 8.94
N ASP A 208 -31.35 -20.09 8.17
CA ASP A 208 -32.76 -20.22 7.93
C ASP A 208 -33.15 -19.75 6.52
N GLY A 209 -34.00 -20.49 5.83
CA GLY A 209 -34.39 -20.14 4.47
C GLY A 209 -33.23 -19.98 3.52
N GLU A 210 -33.09 -18.81 2.90
CA GLU A 210 -32.00 -18.44 1.98
C GLU A 210 -30.72 -17.89 2.65
N VAL A 211 -30.75 -17.71 3.98
CA VAL A 211 -29.70 -16.97 4.70
C VAL A 211 -28.95 -17.88 5.68
N ILE A 212 -27.62 -17.90 5.57
CA ILE A 212 -26.70 -18.47 6.57
C ILE A 212 -25.95 -17.34 7.26
N ARG A 213 -25.52 -17.58 8.52
CA ARG A 213 -24.86 -16.59 9.38
C ARG A 213 -23.71 -17.21 10.13
N LEU A 214 -22.61 -16.52 10.15
CA LEU A 214 -21.43 -16.87 10.93
C LEU A 214 -21.00 -15.66 11.75
N GLU A 215 -20.79 -15.86 13.04
CA GLU A 215 -20.19 -14.89 13.94
C GLU A 215 -19.00 -15.52 14.63
N VAL A 216 -17.85 -14.85 14.53
CA VAL A 216 -16.60 -15.22 15.19
C VAL A 216 -16.07 -14.01 15.97
N ARG A 217 -15.08 -14.25 16.83
CA ARG A 217 -14.40 -13.19 17.59
C ARG A 217 -12.90 -13.44 17.54
N THR A 218 -12.12 -12.37 17.46
CA THR A 218 -10.67 -12.48 17.65
C THR A 218 -10.36 -12.83 19.10
N ASN A 219 -9.42 -13.77 19.29
CA ASN A 219 -9.22 -14.43 20.60
C ASN A 219 -8.46 -13.58 21.63
N ASP A 220 -7.75 -12.52 21.23
CA ASP A 220 -7.08 -11.55 22.12
C ASP A 220 -7.73 -10.17 22.06
N SER A 221 -7.83 -9.59 20.88
CA SER A 221 -8.39 -8.23 20.71
C SER A 221 -9.89 -8.13 20.92
N GLY A 222 -10.62 -9.26 20.92
CA GLY A 222 -12.04 -9.33 21.22
C GLY A 222 -12.97 -8.71 20.16
N VAL A 223 -12.49 -8.48 18.94
CA VAL A 223 -13.28 -7.92 17.84
C VAL A 223 -14.24 -8.97 17.30
N ALA A 224 -15.55 -8.73 17.43
CA ALA A 224 -16.54 -9.57 16.78
C ALA A 224 -16.61 -9.28 15.28
N ILE A 225 -16.63 -10.34 14.47
CA ILE A 225 -16.80 -10.31 13.01
C ILE A 225 -18.03 -11.16 12.69
N ALA A 226 -18.99 -10.58 12.00
CA ALA A 226 -20.21 -11.24 11.62
C ALA A 226 -20.43 -11.19 10.11
N GLU A 227 -20.66 -12.35 9.51
CA GLU A 227 -21.04 -12.51 8.12
C GLU A 227 -22.45 -13.10 8.02
N ALA A 228 -23.24 -12.57 7.09
CA ALA A 228 -24.48 -13.17 6.68
C ALA A 228 -24.48 -13.31 5.15
N ALA A 229 -24.84 -14.50 4.64
CA ALA A 229 -24.90 -14.78 3.21
C ALA A 229 -26.29 -15.21 2.79
N ARG A 230 -26.83 -14.56 1.76
CA ARG A 230 -28.09 -14.93 1.09
C ARG A 230 -27.77 -15.57 -0.25
N THR A 231 -28.25 -16.79 -0.46
CA THR A 231 -28.05 -17.51 -1.72
C THR A 231 -29.38 -17.75 -2.43
N ARG A 232 -29.54 -17.23 -3.64
CA ARG A 232 -30.71 -17.33 -4.51
C ARG A 232 -30.39 -18.03 -5.81
N VAL A 233 -31.39 -18.71 -6.38
CA VAL A 233 -31.25 -19.41 -7.66
C VAL A 233 -32.25 -18.86 -8.67
N ARG A 234 -31.80 -18.65 -9.89
CA ARG A 234 -32.61 -18.23 -11.03
C ARG A 234 -32.51 -19.29 -12.15
N ARG A 235 -33.64 -19.54 -12.81
CA ARG A 235 -33.76 -20.39 -14.00
C ARG A 235 -34.60 -19.66 -15.05
N GLY A 236 -34.07 -19.52 -16.26
CA GLY A 236 -34.74 -18.74 -17.30
C GLY A 236 -35.11 -17.33 -16.90
N GLY A 237 -34.27 -16.68 -16.08
CA GLY A 237 -34.46 -15.32 -15.54
C GLY A 237 -35.44 -15.21 -14.36
N GLN A 238 -36.10 -16.30 -13.97
CA GLN A 238 -37.04 -16.32 -12.85
C GLN A 238 -36.40 -16.91 -11.59
N HIS A 239 -36.71 -16.33 -10.42
CA HIS A 239 -36.32 -16.89 -9.13
C HIS A 239 -37.05 -18.21 -8.90
N ILE A 240 -36.30 -19.22 -8.44
CA ILE A 240 -36.83 -20.50 -8.00
C ILE A 240 -36.44 -20.76 -6.55
N ASP A 241 -37.24 -21.53 -5.84
CA ASP A 241 -36.99 -21.93 -4.44
C ASP A 241 -36.69 -23.46 -4.38
N PRO A 242 -35.40 -23.85 -4.56
CA PRO A 242 -35.00 -25.25 -4.54
C PRO A 242 -34.94 -25.81 -3.11
N ALA A 243 -34.93 -27.14 -3.00
CA ALA A 243 -34.69 -27.81 -1.73
C ALA A 243 -33.30 -27.47 -1.17
N ARG A 244 -33.25 -27.12 0.13
CA ARG A 244 -32.02 -26.72 0.84
C ARG A 244 -31.84 -27.53 2.10
N THR A 245 -30.62 -27.89 2.41
CA THR A 245 -30.22 -28.45 3.70
C THR A 245 -29.14 -27.52 4.28
N THR A 246 -29.30 -27.11 5.55
CA THR A 246 -28.34 -26.30 6.24
C THR A 246 -27.60 -27.11 7.27
N GLU A 247 -26.27 -27.09 7.24
CA GLU A 247 -25.42 -27.71 8.27
C GLU A 247 -24.57 -26.63 8.92
N ALA A 248 -24.44 -26.65 10.24
CA ALA A 248 -23.66 -25.70 11.00
C ALA A 248 -22.78 -26.45 12.00
N SER A 249 -21.53 -26.03 12.10
CA SER A 249 -20.55 -26.56 13.02
C SER A 249 -19.71 -25.44 13.62
N ASP A 250 -18.65 -25.77 14.33
CA ASP A 250 -17.74 -24.81 14.89
C ASP A 250 -17.06 -23.97 13.81
N ARG A 251 -17.26 -22.64 13.85
CA ARG A 251 -16.74 -21.66 12.87
C ARG A 251 -17.11 -21.93 11.41
N TYR A 252 -18.15 -22.74 11.13
CA TYR A 252 -18.56 -23.09 9.76
C TYR A 252 -20.07 -23.23 9.65
N VAL A 253 -20.61 -22.74 8.51
CA VAL A 253 -22.03 -22.96 8.14
C VAL A 253 -22.15 -23.07 6.63
N GLU A 254 -22.89 -24.07 6.16
CA GLU A 254 -23.17 -24.28 4.75
C GLU A 254 -24.64 -24.51 4.45
N GLN A 255 -25.02 -24.23 3.20
CA GLN A 255 -26.23 -24.67 2.57
C GLN A 255 -25.89 -25.57 1.39
N LEU A 256 -26.46 -26.76 1.36
CA LEU A 256 -26.50 -27.66 0.20
C LEU A 256 -27.82 -27.47 -0.53
N ILE A 257 -27.76 -26.94 -1.74
CA ILE A 257 -28.88 -26.57 -2.60
C ILE A 257 -28.98 -27.63 -3.72
N ARG A 258 -30.13 -28.30 -3.86
CA ARG A 258 -30.34 -29.31 -4.89
C ARG A 258 -31.14 -28.77 -6.07
N LEU A 259 -30.59 -28.94 -7.26
CA LEU A 259 -31.08 -28.38 -8.52
C LEU A 259 -31.17 -29.52 -9.56
N ASP A 260 -32.27 -29.63 -10.27
CA ASP A 260 -32.31 -30.47 -11.46
C ASP A 260 -31.76 -29.65 -12.64
N CYS A 261 -30.94 -30.27 -13.48
CA CYS A 261 -30.38 -29.64 -14.69
C CYS A 261 -30.67 -30.44 -15.94
N THR A 262 -30.85 -29.75 -17.05
CA THR A 262 -30.91 -30.31 -18.41
C THR A 262 -29.66 -29.84 -19.16
N ALA A 263 -29.19 -30.66 -20.09
CA ALA A 263 -28.01 -30.34 -20.89
C ALA A 263 -28.20 -29.01 -21.65
N GLY A 264 -27.28 -28.10 -21.52
CA GLY A 264 -27.26 -26.77 -22.12
C GLY A 264 -28.13 -25.70 -21.43
N GLU A 265 -28.83 -26.04 -20.33
CA GLU A 265 -29.63 -25.10 -19.56
C GLU A 265 -28.75 -24.26 -18.62
N GLU A 266 -29.00 -22.95 -18.57
CA GLU A 266 -28.34 -22.03 -17.65
C GLU A 266 -29.06 -21.98 -16.29
N LEU A 267 -28.31 -22.27 -15.23
CA LEU A 267 -28.71 -22.06 -13.84
C LEU A 267 -27.86 -20.95 -13.25
N ILE A 268 -28.47 -19.93 -12.68
CA ILE A 268 -27.77 -18.80 -12.09
C ILE A 268 -27.91 -18.87 -10.58
N VAL A 269 -26.78 -18.92 -9.88
CA VAL A 269 -26.69 -18.88 -8.41
C VAL A 269 -26.10 -17.56 -7.99
N GLU A 270 -26.87 -16.76 -7.26
CA GLU A 270 -26.49 -15.46 -6.73
C GLU A 270 -26.22 -15.60 -5.23
N LYS A 271 -25.04 -15.23 -4.78
CA LYS A 271 -24.64 -15.15 -3.37
C LYS A 271 -24.29 -13.70 -3.03
N VAL A 272 -25.06 -13.09 -2.14
CA VAL A 272 -24.79 -11.76 -1.56
C VAL A 272 -24.41 -11.93 -0.11
N VAL A 273 -23.30 -11.33 0.30
CA VAL A 273 -22.77 -11.43 1.65
C VAL A 273 -22.66 -10.03 2.27
N ALA A 274 -23.02 -9.93 3.55
CA ALA A 274 -22.78 -8.74 4.34
C ALA A 274 -21.81 -9.04 5.46
N VAL A 275 -20.81 -8.16 5.64
CA VAL A 275 -19.76 -8.28 6.66
C VAL A 275 -19.78 -7.04 7.55
N HIS A 276 -19.87 -7.25 8.87
CA HIS A 276 -19.76 -6.19 9.87
C HIS A 276 -18.85 -6.61 11.02
N THR A 277 -18.30 -5.62 11.71
CA THR A 277 -17.49 -5.85 12.91
C THR A 277 -18.02 -5.06 14.11
N SER A 278 -17.59 -5.42 15.30
CA SER A 278 -17.89 -4.63 16.51
C SER A 278 -17.20 -3.26 16.55
N LYS A 279 -16.31 -2.97 15.58
CA LYS A 279 -15.67 -1.64 15.40
C LYS A 279 -16.51 -0.68 14.58
N ASP A 280 -17.58 -1.15 13.93
CA ASP A 280 -18.42 -0.34 13.06
C ASP A 280 -19.28 0.61 13.88
N LEU A 281 -19.40 1.83 13.39
CA LEU A 281 -20.16 2.89 14.07
C LEU A 281 -21.66 2.82 13.75
N GLY A 282 -22.49 3.18 14.70
CA GLY A 282 -23.93 3.34 14.47
C GLY A 282 -24.75 2.05 14.37
N ILE A 283 -24.17 0.90 14.71
CA ILE A 283 -24.86 -0.39 14.74
C ILE A 283 -25.12 -0.87 16.17
N TYR A 284 -26.17 -1.68 16.37
CA TYR A 284 -26.43 -2.33 17.65
C TYR A 284 -25.50 -3.51 17.90
N SER A 285 -25.37 -4.40 16.91
CA SER A 285 -24.37 -5.49 16.88
C SER A 285 -24.01 -5.84 15.44
N ALA A 286 -22.82 -6.38 15.23
CA ALA A 286 -22.36 -6.82 13.93
C ALA A 286 -23.29 -7.88 13.31
N SER A 287 -23.74 -8.83 14.12
CA SER A 287 -24.61 -9.94 13.65
C SER A 287 -25.97 -9.46 13.19
N VAL A 288 -26.60 -8.52 13.91
CA VAL A 288 -27.89 -7.94 13.52
C VAL A 288 -27.74 -7.11 12.25
N ALA A 289 -26.69 -6.26 12.20
CA ALA A 289 -26.42 -5.41 11.04
C ALA A 289 -26.17 -6.22 9.76
N SER A 290 -25.39 -7.34 9.84
CA SER A 290 -25.14 -8.21 8.69
C SER A 290 -26.41 -8.91 8.20
N ASP A 291 -27.25 -9.42 9.10
CA ASP A 291 -28.51 -10.07 8.73
C ASP A 291 -29.48 -9.07 8.06
N GLU A 292 -29.64 -7.87 8.63
CA GLU A 292 -30.48 -6.83 8.06
C GLU A 292 -29.95 -6.35 6.69
N ALA A 293 -28.64 -6.14 6.57
CA ALA A 293 -28.02 -5.71 5.32
C ALA A 293 -28.23 -6.70 4.19
N VAL A 294 -28.01 -8.00 4.43
CA VAL A 294 -28.17 -9.03 3.40
C VAL A 294 -29.64 -9.27 3.01
N ARG A 295 -30.58 -9.15 3.95
CA ARG A 295 -32.02 -9.28 3.67
C ARG A 295 -32.53 -8.14 2.82
N ASN A 296 -32.03 -6.92 3.05
CA ASN A 296 -32.41 -5.70 2.34
C ASN A 296 -31.59 -5.44 1.07
N ALA A 297 -30.51 -6.20 0.84
CA ALA A 297 -29.70 -6.09 -0.35
C ALA A 297 -30.52 -6.40 -1.62
N GLY A 298 -30.30 -5.63 -2.68
CA GLY A 298 -30.83 -5.89 -4.01
C GLY A 298 -30.29 -7.19 -4.64
N THR A 299 -30.55 -7.36 -5.91
CA THR A 299 -29.96 -8.42 -6.76
C THR A 299 -28.50 -8.09 -7.08
N PHE A 300 -27.77 -9.09 -7.58
CA PHE A 300 -26.40 -8.90 -8.06
C PHE A 300 -26.29 -7.74 -9.06
N ASP A 301 -27.17 -7.69 -10.06
CA ASP A 301 -27.13 -6.67 -11.11
C ASP A 301 -27.44 -5.26 -10.57
N GLU A 302 -28.39 -5.12 -9.64
CA GLU A 302 -28.69 -3.83 -8.98
C GLU A 302 -27.51 -3.33 -8.14
N LEU A 303 -26.86 -4.21 -7.42
CA LEU A 303 -25.66 -3.89 -6.63
C LEU A 303 -24.49 -3.51 -7.55
N LEU A 304 -24.29 -4.27 -8.63
CA LEU A 304 -23.22 -4.01 -9.61
C LEU A 304 -23.42 -2.65 -10.30
N ALA A 305 -24.63 -2.30 -10.70
CA ALA A 305 -24.91 -1.01 -11.35
C ALA A 305 -24.52 0.18 -10.44
N ARG A 306 -24.82 0.13 -9.15
CA ARG A 306 -24.44 1.15 -8.17
C ARG A 306 -22.94 1.16 -7.92
N HIS A 307 -22.32 0.00 -7.84
CA HIS A 307 -20.87 -0.17 -7.69
C HIS A 307 -20.10 0.44 -8.87
N VAL A 308 -20.49 0.11 -10.11
CA VAL A 308 -19.86 0.65 -11.34
C VAL A 308 -19.98 2.17 -11.42
N THR A 309 -21.13 2.71 -11.03
CA THR A 309 -21.32 4.18 -10.98
C THR A 309 -20.35 4.82 -9.97
N THR A 310 -20.16 4.18 -8.82
CA THR A 310 -19.23 4.69 -7.80
C THR A 310 -17.77 4.62 -8.26
N TRP A 311 -17.36 3.53 -8.95
CA TRP A 311 -16.06 3.44 -9.60
C TRP A 311 -15.84 4.49 -10.67
N ALA A 312 -16.86 4.77 -11.50
CA ALA A 312 -16.77 5.84 -12.51
C ALA A 312 -16.47 7.21 -11.87
N HIS A 313 -17.08 7.53 -10.72
CA HIS A 313 -16.76 8.75 -9.97
C HIS A 313 -15.33 8.73 -9.42
N ALA A 314 -14.87 7.59 -8.88
CA ALA A 314 -13.49 7.44 -8.38
C ALA A 314 -12.47 7.65 -9.52
N TRP A 315 -12.69 7.04 -10.68
CA TRP A 315 -11.84 7.19 -11.86
C TRP A 315 -11.84 8.61 -12.42
N ASN A 316 -12.99 9.26 -12.50
CA ASN A 316 -13.09 10.65 -12.99
C ASN A 316 -12.29 11.61 -12.09
N ARG A 317 -12.23 11.36 -10.79
CA ARG A 317 -11.50 12.19 -9.85
C ARG A 317 -10.01 11.87 -9.77
N SER A 318 -9.67 10.58 -9.86
CA SER A 318 -8.31 10.09 -9.56
C SER A 318 -7.54 9.61 -10.79
N GLY A 319 -8.17 9.45 -11.94
CA GLY A 319 -7.54 8.91 -13.15
C GLY A 319 -6.45 9.81 -13.72
N LEU A 320 -5.47 9.18 -14.38
CA LEU A 320 -4.46 9.82 -15.21
C LEU A 320 -4.73 9.45 -16.66
N ARG A 321 -4.69 10.43 -17.57
CA ARG A 321 -4.78 10.16 -19.02
C ARG A 321 -3.42 10.38 -19.64
N LEU A 322 -2.90 9.34 -20.25
CA LEU A 322 -1.62 9.33 -20.93
C LEU A 322 -1.83 9.11 -22.43
N ALA A 323 -1.12 9.85 -23.28
CA ALA A 323 -1.05 9.61 -24.70
C ALA A 323 0.41 9.56 -25.15
N GLY A 324 0.70 8.69 -26.14
CA GLY A 324 2.04 8.45 -26.63
C GLY A 324 2.28 6.95 -26.90
N ASP A 325 3.52 6.52 -26.90
CA ASP A 325 3.91 5.11 -27.00
C ASP A 325 3.91 4.44 -25.60
N VAL A 326 2.74 4.47 -24.94
CA VAL A 326 2.58 4.13 -23.53
C VAL A 326 1.44 3.14 -23.25
N GLY A 327 0.91 2.42 -24.25
CA GLY A 327 -0.28 1.58 -24.07
C GLY A 327 -0.16 0.53 -22.96
N HIS A 328 0.96 -0.19 -22.88
CA HIS A 328 1.21 -1.14 -21.77
C HIS A 328 1.41 -0.41 -20.44
N THR A 329 2.17 0.69 -20.43
CA THR A 329 2.44 1.52 -19.25
C THR A 329 1.13 2.07 -18.66
N ALA A 330 0.23 2.60 -19.49
CA ALA A 330 -1.06 3.12 -19.05
C ALA A 330 -1.92 2.03 -18.39
N ARG A 331 -1.93 0.82 -18.97
CA ARG A 331 -2.64 -0.34 -18.40
C ARG A 331 -2.12 -0.72 -17.01
N VAL A 332 -0.80 -0.81 -16.85
CA VAL A 332 -0.19 -1.15 -15.55
C VAL A 332 -0.41 -0.04 -14.53
N LEU A 333 -0.28 1.22 -14.95
CA LEU A 333 -0.52 2.36 -14.08
C LEU A 333 -1.99 2.42 -13.59
N ASN A 334 -2.94 2.08 -14.47
CA ASN A 334 -4.35 1.95 -14.08
C ASN A 334 -4.55 0.80 -13.07
N LEU A 335 -3.84 -0.32 -13.20
CA LEU A 335 -3.86 -1.41 -12.22
C LEU A 335 -3.32 -0.94 -10.86
N HIS A 336 -2.19 -0.21 -10.84
CA HIS A 336 -1.63 0.34 -9.61
C HIS A 336 -2.61 1.31 -8.92
N LEU A 337 -3.21 2.19 -9.69
CA LEU A 337 -4.21 3.12 -9.18
C LEU A 337 -5.47 2.40 -8.68
N PHE A 338 -5.91 1.34 -9.37
CA PHE A 338 -7.01 0.50 -8.92
C PHE A 338 -6.72 -0.11 -7.54
N HIS A 339 -5.55 -0.70 -7.36
CA HIS A 339 -5.16 -1.28 -6.08
C HIS A 339 -5.05 -0.25 -4.96
N LEU A 340 -4.56 0.94 -5.26
CA LEU A 340 -4.52 2.05 -4.30
C LEU A 340 -5.94 2.46 -3.89
N LEU A 341 -6.84 2.71 -4.85
CA LEU A 341 -8.20 3.20 -4.60
C LEU A 341 -9.09 2.16 -3.90
N GLN A 342 -8.84 0.87 -4.08
CA GLN A 342 -9.57 -0.17 -3.36
C GLN A 342 -9.03 -0.44 -1.96
N THR A 343 -7.75 -0.13 -1.70
CA THR A 343 -7.17 -0.23 -0.35
C THR A 343 -7.60 0.95 0.52
N VAL A 344 -7.62 2.15 -0.06
CA VAL A 344 -7.98 3.40 0.62
C VAL A 344 -9.04 4.15 -0.19
N SER A 345 -10.26 4.12 0.27
CA SER A 345 -11.39 4.77 -0.37
C SER A 345 -12.13 5.67 0.63
N LYS A 346 -13.20 6.31 0.17
CA LYS A 346 -14.09 7.06 1.07
C LYS A 346 -14.62 6.21 2.23
N ASN A 347 -14.70 4.89 2.07
CA ASN A 347 -15.19 3.97 3.12
C ASN A 347 -14.18 3.82 4.27
N ALA A 348 -12.90 4.21 4.07
CA ALA A 348 -11.89 4.23 5.12
C ALA A 348 -11.95 5.51 5.99
N THR A 349 -12.71 6.53 5.61
CA THR A 349 -12.66 7.86 6.27
C THR A 349 -13.17 7.87 7.70
N GLU A 350 -14.08 6.98 8.05
CA GLU A 350 -14.64 6.83 9.40
C GLU A 350 -13.93 5.73 10.22
N LEU A 351 -12.95 5.05 9.63
CA LEU A 351 -12.21 3.98 10.30
C LEU A 351 -10.98 4.56 11.04
N ASP A 352 -10.50 3.80 12.03
CA ASP A 352 -9.22 4.07 12.69
C ASP A 352 -8.11 3.23 12.06
N VAL A 353 -7.68 3.62 10.86
CA VAL A 353 -6.73 2.85 10.04
C VAL A 353 -5.65 3.75 9.44
N GLY A 354 -4.45 3.21 9.30
CA GLY A 354 -3.40 3.68 8.39
C GLY A 354 -3.38 2.83 7.11
N VAL A 355 -2.36 3.00 6.29
CA VAL A 355 -2.22 2.25 5.04
C VAL A 355 -1.21 1.12 5.20
N PRO A 356 -1.65 -0.16 5.15
CA PRO A 356 -0.71 -1.27 5.22
C PRO A 356 0.25 -1.27 4.01
N ALA A 357 1.52 -1.56 4.26
CA ALA A 357 2.55 -1.59 3.21
C ALA A 357 2.23 -2.56 2.05
N ARG A 358 1.50 -3.64 2.35
CA ARG A 358 1.05 -4.65 1.38
C ARG A 358 -0.44 -4.50 1.00
N GLY A 359 -1.05 -3.36 1.29
CA GLY A 359 -2.49 -3.17 1.13
C GLY A 359 -3.29 -4.18 1.96
N LEU A 360 -4.51 -4.48 1.50
CA LEU A 360 -5.36 -5.53 2.05
C LEU A 360 -5.33 -6.78 1.13
N HIS A 361 -4.15 -7.09 0.57
CA HIS A 361 -3.97 -8.11 -0.47
C HIS A 361 -3.24 -9.37 0.04
N GLY A 362 -2.77 -9.34 1.27
CA GLY A 362 -2.04 -10.44 1.88
C GLY A 362 -1.45 -10.06 3.24
N GLU A 363 -0.66 -10.95 3.79
CA GLU A 363 -0.22 -10.92 5.19
C GLU A 363 1.25 -10.53 5.39
N ALA A 364 1.99 -10.27 4.30
CA ALA A 364 3.36 -9.81 4.44
C ALA A 364 3.43 -8.52 5.28
N TYR A 365 4.49 -8.39 6.05
CA TYR A 365 4.61 -7.38 7.10
C TYR A 365 3.43 -7.34 8.08
N ARG A 366 2.68 -8.45 8.22
CA ARG A 366 1.56 -8.62 9.17
C ARG A 366 0.44 -7.58 9.01
N GLY A 367 0.36 -6.90 7.84
CA GLY A 367 -0.59 -5.81 7.61
C GLY A 367 -0.24 -4.51 8.34
N HIS A 368 1.02 -4.36 8.80
CA HIS A 368 1.46 -3.17 9.52
C HIS A 368 1.62 -1.94 8.63
N ILE A 369 1.59 -0.79 9.28
CA ILE A 369 1.74 0.54 8.70
C ILE A 369 3.18 1.00 8.94
N PHE A 370 3.89 1.34 7.85
CA PHE A 370 5.28 1.78 7.83
C PHE A 370 5.40 3.22 7.29
N TRP A 371 6.60 3.55 6.83
CA TRP A 371 6.87 4.78 6.11
C TRP A 371 6.36 4.79 4.66
N ASP A 372 5.80 3.70 4.16
CA ASP A 372 5.15 3.60 2.85
C ASP A 372 4.10 4.68 2.63
N GLU A 373 3.48 5.19 3.70
CA GLU A 373 2.62 6.37 3.68
C GLU A 373 3.33 7.60 3.08
N LEU A 374 4.68 7.69 3.15
CA LEU A 374 5.48 8.74 2.51
C LEU A 374 5.40 8.73 0.98
N PHE A 375 5.18 7.55 0.38
CA PHE A 375 5.04 7.35 -1.06
C PHE A 375 3.57 7.37 -1.51
N ILE A 376 2.65 7.08 -0.61
CA ILE A 376 1.21 6.97 -0.88
C ILE A 376 0.50 8.31 -0.75
N PHE A 377 0.77 9.06 0.33
CA PHE A 377 0.03 10.29 0.63
C PHE A 377 0.27 11.43 -0.35
N PRO A 378 1.44 11.62 -0.97
CA PRO A 378 1.61 12.70 -1.94
C PRO A 378 0.59 12.67 -3.07
N TYR A 379 0.31 11.48 -3.62
CA TYR A 379 -0.74 11.32 -4.63
C TYR A 379 -2.14 11.58 -4.05
N LEU A 380 -2.49 10.93 -2.94
CA LEU A 380 -3.82 11.04 -2.33
C LEU A 380 -4.14 12.48 -1.89
N THR A 381 -3.15 13.18 -1.34
CA THR A 381 -3.33 14.53 -0.78
C THR A 381 -3.88 15.53 -1.78
N ILE A 382 -3.42 15.46 -3.03
CA ILE A 382 -3.86 16.39 -4.08
C ILE A 382 -4.96 15.84 -4.98
N ARG A 383 -5.45 14.61 -4.72
CA ARG A 383 -6.58 14.00 -5.43
C ARG A 383 -7.82 13.84 -4.57
N VAL A 384 -7.61 13.32 -3.38
CA VAL A 384 -8.67 12.94 -2.43
C VAL A 384 -8.27 13.33 -1.00
N PRO A 385 -8.04 14.64 -0.74
CA PRO A 385 -7.48 15.13 0.53
C PRO A 385 -8.28 14.69 1.77
N GLU A 386 -9.58 14.47 1.64
CA GLU A 386 -10.42 13.96 2.72
C GLU A 386 -10.02 12.54 3.18
N ILE A 387 -9.52 11.70 2.26
CA ILE A 387 -8.98 10.37 2.60
C ILE A 387 -7.65 10.54 3.34
N THR A 388 -6.74 11.36 2.82
CA THR A 388 -5.45 11.64 3.51
C THR A 388 -5.69 12.19 4.91
N ARG A 389 -6.64 13.12 5.09
CA ARG A 389 -7.02 13.67 6.41
C ARG A 389 -7.42 12.56 7.39
N ALA A 390 -8.24 11.63 6.94
CA ALA A 390 -8.70 10.53 7.77
C ALA A 390 -7.55 9.59 8.16
N LEU A 391 -6.69 9.23 7.19
CA LEU A 391 -5.54 8.37 7.42
C LEU A 391 -4.50 9.01 8.35
N LEU A 392 -4.23 10.31 8.23
CA LEU A 392 -3.35 11.03 9.16
C LEU A 392 -3.87 11.01 10.61
N ARG A 393 -5.19 10.91 10.81
CA ARG A 393 -5.78 10.78 12.15
C ARG A 393 -5.38 9.47 12.84
N TYR A 394 -5.02 8.43 12.10
CA TYR A 394 -4.47 7.20 12.67
C TYR A 394 -3.23 7.51 13.53
N ARG A 395 -2.27 8.28 12.99
CA ARG A 395 -1.07 8.70 13.74
C ARG A 395 -1.42 9.64 14.89
N ALA A 396 -2.33 10.60 14.67
CA ALA A 396 -2.76 11.54 15.71
C ALA A 396 -3.39 10.84 16.93
N ARG A 397 -4.22 9.81 16.71
CA ARG A 397 -4.83 9.02 17.80
C ARG A 397 -3.82 8.22 18.61
N ARG A 398 -2.64 7.96 18.07
CA ARG A 398 -1.54 7.21 18.71
C ARG A 398 -0.44 8.09 19.29
N LEU A 399 -0.67 9.42 19.34
CA LEU A 399 0.32 10.37 19.85
C LEU A 399 0.69 10.11 21.32
N ASP A 400 -0.29 9.78 22.16
CA ASP A 400 0.00 9.48 23.58
C ASP A 400 0.81 8.19 23.74
N ARG A 401 0.57 7.20 22.87
CA ARG A 401 1.41 5.99 22.83
C ARG A 401 2.82 6.31 22.35
N ALA A 402 2.98 7.15 21.33
CA ALA A 402 4.28 7.60 20.85
C ALA A 402 5.07 8.36 21.94
N ARG A 403 4.38 9.16 22.76
CA ARG A 403 4.99 9.79 23.96
C ARG A 403 5.47 8.76 24.98
N GLN A 404 4.72 7.70 25.18
CA GLN A 404 5.10 6.63 26.08
C GLN A 404 6.32 5.87 25.55
N VAL A 405 6.34 5.52 24.25
CA VAL A 405 7.46 4.84 23.58
C VAL A 405 8.73 5.70 23.69
N ALA A 406 8.63 7.02 23.47
CA ALA A 406 9.77 7.94 23.64
C ALA A 406 10.37 7.85 25.06
N ARG A 407 9.51 7.93 26.09
CA ARG A 407 9.94 7.83 27.51
C ARG A 407 10.58 6.48 27.84
N GLU A 408 9.98 5.39 27.35
CA GLU A 408 10.51 4.02 27.53
C GLU A 408 11.89 3.85 26.88
N ALA A 409 12.13 4.54 25.76
CA ALA A 409 13.42 4.59 25.09
C ALA A 409 14.42 5.64 25.66
N GLY A 410 14.02 6.41 26.70
CA GLY A 410 14.86 7.41 27.33
C GLY A 410 14.87 8.77 26.65
N PHE A 411 13.87 9.07 25.80
CA PHE A 411 13.71 10.33 25.09
C PHE A 411 12.50 11.15 25.57
N GLU A 412 12.47 12.40 25.18
CA GLU A 412 11.32 13.30 25.35
C GLU A 412 10.47 13.33 24.07
N GLY A 413 9.28 13.94 24.14
CA GLY A 413 8.39 14.11 22.99
C GLY A 413 7.68 12.84 22.53
N ALA A 414 7.55 12.65 21.24
CA ALA A 414 6.85 11.49 20.65
C ALA A 414 7.76 10.72 19.68
N LEU A 415 7.86 9.40 19.91
CA LEU A 415 8.58 8.44 19.06
C LEU A 415 7.56 7.44 18.51
N TYR A 416 7.15 7.63 17.26
CA TYR A 416 6.33 6.66 16.56
C TYR A 416 7.13 5.41 16.19
N PRO A 417 6.51 4.21 16.24
CA PRO A 417 7.21 2.96 15.94
C PRO A 417 7.50 2.83 14.45
N TRP A 418 8.52 2.05 14.11
CA TRP A 418 8.82 1.69 12.73
C TRP A 418 7.67 0.88 12.11
N GLN A 419 7.22 -0.17 12.79
CA GLN A 419 6.05 -0.96 12.42
C GLN A 419 4.91 -0.66 13.39
N SER A 420 3.79 -0.18 12.86
CA SER A 420 2.63 0.21 13.65
C SER A 420 1.43 -0.66 13.33
N GLY A 421 0.82 -1.22 14.36
CA GLY A 421 -0.42 -2.00 14.29
C GLY A 421 -1.62 -1.23 14.84
N SER A 422 -2.42 -1.91 15.69
CA SER A 422 -3.69 -1.38 16.20
C SER A 422 -3.52 -0.21 17.18
N ASP A 423 -2.54 -0.26 18.10
CA ASP A 423 -2.42 0.67 19.24
C ASP A 423 -1.19 1.59 19.18
N GLY A 424 -0.32 1.41 18.19
CA GLY A 424 0.85 2.27 17.97
C GLY A 424 2.06 1.93 18.83
N ARG A 425 2.13 0.75 19.45
CA ARG A 425 3.38 0.23 20.00
C ARG A 425 4.31 -0.22 18.88
N GLU A 426 5.59 -0.46 19.19
CA GLU A 426 6.54 -1.03 18.25
C GLU A 426 6.23 -2.51 17.98
N GLU A 427 5.90 -2.84 16.74
CA GLU A 427 5.57 -4.20 16.29
C GLU A 427 6.69 -4.83 15.44
N THR A 428 7.84 -4.16 15.31
CA THR A 428 9.02 -4.73 14.64
C THR A 428 9.42 -6.05 15.32
N GLN A 429 9.69 -7.04 14.51
CA GLN A 429 10.17 -8.34 15.00
C GLN A 429 11.51 -8.15 15.71
N THR A 430 11.72 -8.90 16.79
CA THR A 430 13.01 -8.93 17.49
C THR A 430 14.00 -9.92 16.86
N LEU A 431 13.48 -10.87 16.07
CA LEU A 431 14.22 -11.89 15.35
C LEU A 431 13.64 -12.04 13.96
N HIS A 432 14.50 -12.22 12.96
CA HIS A 432 14.10 -12.60 11.62
C HIS A 432 14.82 -13.88 11.15
N LEU A 433 14.14 -14.65 10.29
CA LEU A 433 14.70 -15.85 9.67
C LEU A 433 15.37 -15.48 8.34
N ASN A 434 16.64 -15.82 8.18
CA ASN A 434 17.25 -15.84 6.85
C ASN A 434 16.94 -17.19 6.17
N PRO A 435 16.16 -17.22 5.08
CA PRO A 435 15.81 -18.48 4.42
C PRO A 435 17.00 -19.13 3.69
N GLU A 436 18.06 -18.38 3.35
CA GLU A 436 19.25 -18.92 2.67
C GLU A 436 20.13 -19.75 3.62
N SER A 437 20.30 -19.29 4.86
CA SER A 437 21.11 -19.98 5.87
C SER A 437 20.28 -20.83 6.85
N GLY A 438 18.99 -20.54 6.97
CA GLY A 438 18.11 -21.11 8.00
C GLY A 438 18.36 -20.55 9.41
N HIS A 439 19.14 -19.50 9.57
CA HIS A 439 19.44 -18.90 10.86
C HIS A 439 18.39 -17.87 11.29
N TRP A 440 18.08 -17.86 12.58
CA TRP A 440 17.35 -16.79 13.23
C TRP A 440 18.34 -15.75 13.73
N LEU A 441 18.17 -14.50 13.26
CA LEU A 441 19.06 -13.37 13.53
C LEU A 441 18.32 -12.29 14.31
N PRO A 442 19.01 -11.50 15.15
CA PRO A 442 18.45 -10.29 15.74
C PRO A 442 17.97 -9.32 14.64
N ASP A 443 16.89 -8.59 14.92
CA ASP A 443 16.35 -7.56 14.02
C ASP A 443 16.47 -6.18 14.68
N ALA A 444 17.26 -5.30 14.09
CA ALA A 444 17.50 -3.95 14.60
C ALA A 444 16.61 -2.88 13.93
N SER A 445 15.65 -3.28 13.10
CA SER A 445 14.79 -2.35 12.31
C SER A 445 13.99 -1.37 13.16
N HIS A 446 13.75 -1.65 14.46
CA HIS A 446 13.16 -0.69 15.40
C HIS A 446 13.99 0.59 15.59
N LEU A 447 15.26 0.58 15.18
CA LEU A 447 16.16 1.76 15.17
C LEU A 447 15.94 2.66 13.95
N GLN A 448 15.05 2.32 13.03
CA GLN A 448 14.63 3.15 11.91
C GLN A 448 13.73 4.31 12.38
N ARG A 449 14.29 5.17 13.22
CA ARG A 449 13.56 6.29 13.86
C ARG A 449 13.15 7.38 12.89
N HIS A 450 13.65 7.35 11.66
CA HIS A 450 13.28 8.26 10.58
C HIS A 450 11.80 8.20 10.17
N ILE A 451 11.05 7.16 10.59
CA ILE A 451 9.58 7.13 10.48
C ILE A 451 8.94 8.40 11.06
N ASN A 452 9.53 8.98 12.12
CA ASN A 452 9.02 10.21 12.74
C ASN A 452 9.12 11.40 11.80
N ALA A 453 10.17 11.49 11.01
CA ALA A 453 10.28 12.51 9.97
C ALA A 453 9.24 12.30 8.86
N ALA A 454 8.99 11.04 8.45
CA ALA A 454 7.95 10.73 7.47
C ALA A 454 6.56 11.18 7.93
N VAL A 455 6.23 11.01 9.22
CA VAL A 455 4.98 11.51 9.80
C VAL A 455 4.88 13.05 9.68
N VAL A 456 5.95 13.79 10.01
CA VAL A 456 5.97 15.26 9.88
C VAL A 456 5.83 15.67 8.42
N VAL A 457 6.54 15.00 7.49
CA VAL A 457 6.43 15.28 6.04
C VAL A 457 4.98 15.12 5.58
N ASN A 458 4.32 14.04 5.95
CA ASN A 458 2.95 13.76 5.54
C ASN A 458 1.96 14.81 6.08
N VAL A 459 2.08 15.20 7.35
CA VAL A 459 1.26 16.25 7.97
C VAL A 459 1.50 17.61 7.32
N TRP A 460 2.77 17.97 7.10
CA TRP A 460 3.14 19.26 6.55
C TRP A 460 2.73 19.40 5.07
N ARG A 461 2.99 18.39 4.24
CA ARG A 461 2.58 18.37 2.83
C ARG A 461 1.06 18.39 2.67
N TYR A 462 0.33 17.69 3.55
CA TYR A 462 -1.12 17.78 3.60
C TYR A 462 -1.58 19.22 3.87
N TRP A 463 -0.99 19.88 4.88
CA TRP A 463 -1.29 21.28 5.18
C TRP A 463 -1.00 22.21 3.99
N GLN A 464 0.16 22.10 3.36
CA GLN A 464 0.53 22.93 2.21
C GLN A 464 -0.45 22.79 1.05
N ALA A 465 -0.87 21.57 0.73
CA ALA A 465 -1.77 21.30 -0.39
C ALA A 465 -3.22 21.71 -0.11
N THR A 466 -3.67 21.61 1.15
CA THR A 466 -5.10 21.79 1.50
C THR A 466 -5.44 23.11 2.18
N GLY A 467 -4.49 23.68 2.92
CA GLY A 467 -4.76 24.81 3.82
C GLY A 467 -5.70 24.44 4.99
N ASP A 468 -5.86 23.14 5.33
CA ASP A 468 -6.75 22.65 6.39
C ASP A 468 -6.24 23.06 7.78
N LEU A 469 -6.50 24.32 8.14
CA LEU A 469 -6.10 24.86 9.43
C LEU A 469 -6.79 24.15 10.60
N GLU A 470 -7.97 23.56 10.40
CA GLU A 470 -8.66 22.81 11.45
C GLU A 470 -7.86 21.56 11.81
N PHE A 471 -7.45 20.78 10.81
CA PHE A 471 -6.60 19.60 11.05
C PHE A 471 -5.28 19.99 11.71
N LEU A 472 -4.61 21.01 11.18
CA LEU A 472 -3.34 21.47 11.74
C LEU A 472 -3.50 21.92 13.20
N ARG A 473 -4.52 22.69 13.52
CA ARG A 473 -4.77 23.22 14.88
C ARG A 473 -5.08 22.14 15.91
N PHE A 474 -5.84 21.10 15.54
CA PHE A 474 -6.34 20.13 16.52
C PHE A 474 -5.48 18.88 16.62
N TRP A 475 -4.71 18.54 15.59
CA TRP A 475 -3.91 17.32 15.55
C TRP A 475 -2.49 17.54 15.02
N GLY A 476 -2.34 18.13 13.83
CA GLY A 476 -1.06 18.18 13.12
C GLY A 476 0.03 18.93 13.87
N ALA A 477 -0.30 20.11 14.42
CA ALA A 477 0.68 20.94 15.14
C ALA A 477 1.25 20.23 16.37
N GLU A 478 0.41 19.57 17.15
CA GLU A 478 0.84 18.85 18.34
C GLU A 478 1.77 17.68 17.99
N MET A 479 1.46 16.96 16.90
CA MET A 479 2.33 15.88 16.40
C MET A 479 3.69 16.42 15.98
N ILE A 480 3.74 17.51 15.21
CA ILE A 480 4.99 18.11 14.72
C ILE A 480 5.84 18.58 15.91
N LEU A 481 5.25 19.27 16.87
CA LEU A 481 5.98 19.79 18.04
C LEU A 481 6.54 18.69 18.92
N GLU A 482 5.78 17.62 19.16
CA GLU A 482 6.24 16.50 19.98
C GLU A 482 7.30 15.66 19.27
N ILE A 483 7.23 15.51 17.94
CA ILE A 483 8.30 14.87 17.16
C ILE A 483 9.56 15.73 17.14
N ALA A 484 9.44 17.07 17.03
CA ALA A 484 10.57 17.98 17.12
C ALA A 484 11.27 17.87 18.49
N ARG A 485 10.48 17.78 19.58
CA ARG A 485 10.99 17.53 20.94
C ARG A 485 11.75 16.20 21.01
N PHE A 486 11.23 15.14 20.40
CA PHE A 486 11.92 13.85 20.32
C PHE A 486 13.29 14.01 19.65
N TRP A 487 13.38 14.63 18.46
CA TRP A 487 14.63 14.83 17.76
C TRP A 487 15.62 15.71 18.56
N ALA A 488 15.14 16.74 19.23
CA ALA A 488 15.95 17.57 20.08
C ALA A 488 16.49 16.81 21.30
N SER A 489 15.71 15.86 21.86
CA SER A 489 16.17 15.01 22.97
C SER A 489 17.16 13.94 22.54
N ALA A 490 17.07 13.46 21.30
CA ALA A 490 18.00 12.49 20.73
C ALA A 490 19.35 13.11 20.32
N ALA A 491 19.39 14.42 20.09
CA ALA A 491 20.57 15.15 19.71
C ALA A 491 21.46 15.46 20.92
N THR A 492 22.72 14.98 20.89
CA THR A 492 23.74 15.19 21.90
C THR A 492 24.81 16.17 21.41
N TYR A 493 25.19 17.15 22.23
CA TYR A 493 26.18 18.13 21.85
C TYR A 493 27.61 17.62 22.01
N ASN A 494 28.40 17.67 20.92
CA ASN A 494 29.82 17.35 20.90
C ASN A 494 30.65 18.64 21.03
N HIS A 495 31.15 18.91 22.21
CA HIS A 495 31.95 20.13 22.50
C HIS A 495 33.23 20.26 21.67
N ALA A 496 33.82 19.15 21.22
CA ALA A 496 35.08 19.19 20.46
C ALA A 496 34.85 19.65 19.01
N LEU A 497 33.65 19.38 18.47
CA LEU A 497 33.28 19.71 17.10
C LEU A 497 32.37 20.93 16.99
N ASP A 498 31.85 21.44 18.12
CA ASP A 498 30.76 22.44 18.16
C ASP A 498 29.56 22.05 17.30
N ARG A 499 29.15 20.77 17.41
CA ARG A 499 28.07 20.17 16.64
C ARG A 499 27.21 19.26 17.50
N TYR A 500 25.93 19.05 17.08
CA TYR A 500 25.06 18.06 17.66
C TYR A 500 25.13 16.75 16.87
N GLU A 501 25.01 15.62 17.54
CA GLU A 501 25.10 14.28 16.99
C GLU A 501 23.88 13.46 17.38
N ILE A 502 23.34 12.67 16.45
CA ILE A 502 22.34 11.63 16.71
C ILE A 502 23.03 10.29 16.56
N LYS A 503 22.88 9.41 17.57
CA LYS A 503 23.57 8.12 17.64
C LYS A 503 22.59 6.97 17.80
N GLY A 504 23.03 5.77 17.40
CA GLY A 504 22.29 4.54 17.60
C GLY A 504 20.99 4.49 16.78
N VAL A 505 21.05 4.84 15.49
CA VAL A 505 19.94 4.80 14.55
C VAL A 505 20.26 3.87 13.37
N MET A 506 19.23 3.39 12.70
CA MET A 506 19.33 2.71 11.42
C MET A 506 18.80 3.62 10.32
N GLY A 507 19.51 3.72 9.21
CA GLY A 507 19.14 4.53 8.05
C GLY A 507 18.14 3.83 7.13
N PRO A 508 17.63 4.56 6.11
CA PRO A 508 16.69 3.99 5.13
C PRO A 508 17.28 2.91 4.22
N ASP A 509 18.60 2.73 4.18
CA ASP A 509 19.24 1.72 3.33
C ASP A 509 18.92 0.28 3.72
N GLU A 510 18.54 0.04 4.97
CA GLU A 510 18.13 -1.23 5.58
C GLU A 510 19.19 -2.35 5.58
N TYR A 511 20.42 -2.12 5.09
CA TYR A 511 21.49 -3.09 5.14
C TYR A 511 22.42 -2.88 6.33
N HIS A 512 22.71 -1.62 6.67
CA HIS A 512 23.59 -1.30 7.78
C HIS A 512 22.82 -1.21 9.09
N GLU A 513 23.00 -2.20 9.94
CA GLU A 513 22.39 -2.27 11.28
C GLU A 513 23.35 -1.81 12.39
N GLY A 514 24.65 -1.70 12.11
CA GLY A 514 25.69 -1.32 13.06
C GLY A 514 27.07 -1.22 12.41
N TYR A 515 28.09 -1.14 13.24
CA TYR A 515 29.51 -1.07 12.80
C TYR A 515 30.16 -2.47 12.84
N PRO A 516 31.10 -2.78 11.94
CA PRO A 516 31.75 -4.09 11.90
C PRO A 516 32.54 -4.43 13.17
N ASP A 517 32.93 -3.43 13.95
CA ASP A 517 33.77 -3.53 15.15
C ASP A 517 33.00 -3.32 16.47
N ARG A 518 31.67 -3.27 16.43
CA ARG A 518 30.79 -3.08 17.58
C ARG A 518 29.73 -4.17 17.64
N ASP A 519 29.43 -4.65 18.86
CA ASP A 519 28.37 -5.63 19.09
C ASP A 519 26.97 -4.97 19.20
N GLU A 520 26.91 -3.71 19.63
CA GLU A 520 25.66 -2.97 19.74
C GLU A 520 25.19 -2.50 18.38
N PRO A 521 23.89 -2.69 18.05
CA PRO A 521 23.34 -2.19 16.79
C PRO A 521 23.19 -0.66 16.82
N GLY A 522 23.09 -0.08 15.64
CA GLY A 522 22.88 1.33 15.41
C GLY A 522 24.13 2.05 14.89
N LEU A 523 23.86 3.07 14.10
CA LEU A 523 24.84 3.92 13.42
C LEU A 523 24.84 5.32 14.02
N ASP A 524 25.96 6.01 13.95
CA ASP A 524 26.11 7.38 14.42
C ASP A 524 26.08 8.34 13.23
N ASN A 525 25.35 9.45 13.40
CA ASN A 525 25.30 10.55 12.44
C ASN A 525 24.86 10.11 11.01
N ASN A 526 23.79 9.28 10.93
CA ASN A 526 23.18 8.97 9.64
C ASN A 526 22.69 10.25 8.96
N ALA A 527 23.13 10.49 7.73
CA ALA A 527 22.92 11.77 7.03
C ALA A 527 21.43 12.04 6.78
N TYR A 528 20.67 11.04 6.31
CA TYR A 528 19.25 11.19 6.11
C TYR A 528 18.53 11.57 7.41
N THR A 529 18.79 10.83 8.47
CA THR A 529 18.19 11.06 9.79
C THR A 529 18.51 12.45 10.32
N ASN A 530 19.79 12.87 10.25
CA ASN A 530 20.23 14.17 10.77
C ASN A 530 19.62 15.35 10.00
N VAL A 531 19.60 15.29 8.66
CA VAL A 531 18.99 16.33 7.83
C VAL A 531 17.48 16.40 8.06
N MET A 532 16.81 15.25 8.14
CA MET A 532 15.37 15.21 8.38
C MET A 532 14.99 15.64 9.80
N ALA A 533 15.83 15.38 10.79
CA ALA A 533 15.65 15.92 12.14
C ALA A 533 15.72 17.46 12.15
N VAL A 534 16.69 18.04 11.44
CA VAL A 534 16.78 19.52 11.25
C VAL A 534 15.53 20.05 10.56
N TRP A 535 15.10 19.40 9.49
CA TRP A 535 13.89 19.80 8.78
C TRP A 535 12.65 19.76 9.69
N CYS A 536 12.51 18.74 10.54
CA CYS A 536 11.42 18.65 11.52
C CYS A 536 11.45 19.79 12.54
N LEU A 537 12.63 20.17 13.03
CA LEU A 537 12.80 21.30 13.94
C LEU A 537 12.40 22.63 13.26
N CYS A 538 12.76 22.82 11.99
CA CYS A 538 12.31 24.00 11.22
C CYS A 538 10.78 24.02 11.07
N ARG A 539 10.15 22.87 10.72
CA ARG A 539 8.68 22.78 10.62
C ARG A 539 7.97 23.05 11.94
N ALA A 540 8.61 22.77 13.08
CA ALA A 540 8.05 23.13 14.39
C ALA A 540 7.95 24.66 14.57
N PHE A 541 8.91 25.43 14.10
CA PHE A 541 8.84 26.90 14.10
C PHE A 541 7.74 27.39 13.14
N ASP A 542 7.70 26.85 11.92
CA ASP A 542 6.72 27.25 10.93
C ASP A 542 5.29 26.98 11.40
N VAL A 543 5.03 25.83 12.02
CA VAL A 543 3.70 25.54 12.53
C VAL A 543 3.27 26.49 13.63
N LEU A 544 4.19 26.91 14.51
CA LEU A 544 3.90 27.92 15.54
C LEU A 544 3.60 29.28 14.92
N GLU A 545 4.21 29.62 13.79
CA GLU A 545 3.96 30.87 13.06
C GLU A 545 2.59 30.85 12.36
N VAL A 546 2.24 29.73 11.73
CA VAL A 546 0.97 29.54 11.01
C VAL A 546 -0.25 29.53 11.95
N LEU A 547 -0.07 29.05 13.19
CA LEU A 547 -1.17 28.95 14.14
C LEU A 547 -1.70 30.31 14.60
N PRO A 548 -3.03 30.48 14.74
CA PRO A 548 -3.59 31.65 15.42
C PRO A 548 -2.99 31.83 16.82
N ALA A 549 -2.69 33.05 17.20
CA ALA A 549 -1.98 33.37 18.46
C ALA A 549 -2.62 32.78 19.74
N SER A 550 -3.93 32.64 19.78
CA SER A 550 -4.63 31.98 20.91
C SER A 550 -4.34 30.49 20.97
N ARG A 551 -4.35 29.81 19.82
CA ARG A 551 -4.08 28.36 19.75
C ARG A 551 -2.60 28.03 19.96
N ARG A 552 -1.72 28.89 19.46
CA ARG A 552 -0.29 28.79 19.72
C ARG A 552 -0.03 28.80 21.22
N ARG A 553 -0.53 29.82 21.95
CA ARG A 553 -0.37 29.91 23.41
C ARG A 553 -0.94 28.72 24.16
N GLU A 554 -2.13 28.28 23.77
CA GLU A 554 -2.75 27.09 24.36
C GLU A 554 -1.86 25.84 24.20
N LEU A 555 -1.24 25.63 23.04
CA LEU A 555 -0.34 24.50 22.80
C LEU A 555 0.98 24.66 23.57
N GLU A 556 1.57 25.85 23.57
CA GLU A 556 2.80 26.13 24.33
C GLU A 556 2.56 25.85 25.84
N GLU A 557 1.41 26.29 26.40
CA GLU A 557 1.04 26.01 27.78
C GLU A 557 0.74 24.51 28.02
N LYS A 558 -0.03 23.87 27.12
CA LYS A 558 -0.37 22.45 27.23
C LYS A 558 0.84 21.55 27.22
N LEU A 559 1.79 21.84 26.33
CA LEU A 559 3.01 21.05 26.14
C LEU A 559 4.15 21.50 27.04
N GLY A 560 4.01 22.64 27.75
CA GLY A 560 5.06 23.22 28.57
C GLY A 560 6.27 23.66 27.77
N ILE A 561 6.10 24.10 26.52
CA ILE A 561 7.20 24.55 25.66
C ILE A 561 7.73 25.86 26.21
N THR A 562 9.01 25.89 26.52
CA THR A 562 9.70 27.09 27.04
C THR A 562 10.51 27.75 25.95
N ARG A 563 10.94 28.97 26.21
CA ARG A 563 11.81 29.70 25.30
C ARG A 563 13.19 29.04 25.20
N GLU A 564 13.70 28.56 26.33
CA GLU A 564 14.98 27.83 26.39
C GLU A 564 14.95 26.55 25.54
N GLU A 565 13.81 25.88 25.51
CA GLU A 565 13.60 24.69 24.64
C GLU A 565 13.63 25.11 23.16
N MET A 566 12.92 26.17 22.80
CA MET A 566 12.92 26.70 21.42
C MET A 566 14.32 27.21 21.00
N ASP A 567 15.04 27.92 21.87
CA ASP A 567 16.40 28.38 21.62
C ASP A 567 17.35 27.17 21.40
N ARG A 568 17.12 26.05 22.12
CA ARG A 568 17.85 24.79 21.89
C ARG A 568 17.51 24.14 20.55
N TRP A 569 16.23 24.13 20.15
CA TRP A 569 15.85 23.64 18.83
C TRP A 569 16.51 24.43 17.70
N ASP A 570 16.57 25.76 17.84
CA ASP A 570 17.28 26.62 16.90
C ASP A 570 18.77 26.29 16.85
N ASP A 571 19.45 26.20 18.00
CA ASP A 571 20.87 25.85 18.05
C ASP A 571 21.18 24.48 17.44
N ILE A 572 20.35 23.43 17.72
CA ILE A 572 20.48 22.12 17.12
C ILE A 572 20.33 22.19 15.59
N SER A 573 19.33 22.92 15.10
CA SER A 573 19.07 23.02 13.66
C SER A 573 20.13 23.79 12.89
N ASN A 574 20.93 24.59 13.56
CA ASN A 574 22.09 25.30 12.98
C ASN A 574 23.40 24.51 13.10
N LYS A 575 23.47 23.52 14.01
CA LYS A 575 24.72 22.83 14.36
C LYS A 575 24.67 21.31 14.23
N MET A 576 23.68 20.74 13.57
CA MET A 576 23.63 19.29 13.33
C MET A 576 24.83 18.83 12.51
N ARG A 577 25.46 17.72 12.93
CA ARG A 577 26.63 17.16 12.27
C ARG A 577 26.25 16.38 11.02
N LEU A 578 26.92 16.65 9.91
CA LEU A 578 26.98 15.83 8.71
C LEU A 578 28.41 15.38 8.48
N CYS A 579 28.59 14.17 7.96
CA CYS A 579 29.88 13.60 7.63
C CYS A 579 30.09 13.59 6.11
N PHE A 580 31.32 13.86 5.67
CA PHE A 580 31.68 13.89 4.26
C PHE A 580 32.98 13.12 4.03
N HIS A 581 33.13 12.53 2.85
CA HIS A 581 34.36 11.87 2.45
C HIS A 581 34.70 12.14 0.97
N GLY A 582 35.91 11.75 0.57
CA GLY A 582 36.38 11.92 -0.82
C GLY A 582 36.21 13.36 -1.32
N ASP A 583 35.65 13.45 -2.54
CA ASP A 583 35.35 14.76 -3.14
C ASP A 583 33.93 15.25 -2.75
N ARG A 584 33.76 15.58 -1.48
CA ARG A 584 32.50 16.09 -0.89
C ARG A 584 31.29 15.17 -1.07
N ILE A 585 31.51 13.85 -1.00
CA ILE A 585 30.41 12.89 -0.90
C ILE A 585 29.82 12.98 0.50
N LEU A 586 28.51 13.16 0.61
CA LEU A 586 27.80 13.10 1.88
C LEU A 586 27.77 11.64 2.35
N SER A 587 28.49 11.32 3.44
CA SER A 587 28.57 9.96 3.98
C SER A 587 27.20 9.51 4.51
N GLN A 588 26.79 8.27 4.24
CA GLN A 588 25.56 7.72 4.80
C GLN A 588 25.53 7.86 6.33
N PHE A 589 26.66 7.58 6.98
CA PHE A 589 26.85 7.71 8.42
C PHE A 589 28.33 7.94 8.75
N GLU A 590 28.63 8.22 9.98
CA GLU A 590 30.01 8.40 10.43
C GLU A 590 30.84 7.12 10.27
N GLY A 591 32.00 7.21 9.62
CA GLY A 591 32.89 6.06 9.34
C GLY A 591 32.55 5.25 8.08
N TYR A 592 31.51 5.64 7.31
CA TYR A 592 31.16 4.97 6.05
C TYR A 592 32.33 4.87 5.07
N GLU A 593 33.20 5.87 5.00
CA GLU A 593 34.37 5.89 4.14
C GLU A 593 35.40 4.79 4.43
N GLN A 594 35.38 4.24 5.65
CA GLN A 594 36.31 3.19 6.10
C GLN A 594 35.87 1.78 5.69
N LEU A 595 34.62 1.62 5.23
CA LEU A 595 34.10 0.34 4.78
C LEU A 595 34.77 -0.10 3.49
N GLU A 596 34.73 -1.40 3.23
CA GLU A 596 35.28 -2.03 2.05
C GLU A 596 34.38 -1.80 0.81
N GLU A 597 34.96 -1.82 -0.39
CA GLU A 597 34.17 -1.88 -1.62
C GLU A 597 33.75 -3.33 -1.91
N LEU A 598 32.50 -3.54 -2.28
CA LEU A 598 32.01 -4.86 -2.67
C LEU A 598 32.42 -5.18 -4.12
N ASP A 599 32.80 -6.40 -4.41
CA ASP A 599 33.01 -6.87 -5.78
C ASP A 599 31.64 -7.19 -6.44
N TRP A 600 30.97 -6.15 -6.89
CA TRP A 600 29.63 -6.21 -7.47
C TRP A 600 29.53 -7.16 -8.66
N ASP A 601 30.58 -7.22 -9.50
CA ASP A 601 30.58 -8.04 -10.71
C ASP A 601 30.73 -9.53 -10.35
N ALA A 602 31.58 -9.88 -9.40
CA ALA A 602 31.71 -11.24 -8.90
C ALA A 602 30.40 -11.75 -8.25
N TYR A 603 29.71 -10.90 -7.46
CA TYR A 603 28.44 -11.27 -6.84
C TYR A 603 27.32 -11.43 -7.87
N ARG A 604 27.22 -10.53 -8.88
CA ARG A 604 26.26 -10.66 -9.99
C ARG A 604 26.53 -11.92 -10.84
N GLU A 605 27.79 -12.24 -11.13
CA GLU A 605 28.15 -13.43 -11.88
C GLU A 605 27.75 -14.70 -11.11
N ARG A 606 28.00 -14.75 -9.80
CA ARG A 606 27.76 -15.92 -8.95
C ARG A 606 26.27 -16.16 -8.66
N TYR A 607 25.53 -15.11 -8.31
CA TYR A 607 24.16 -15.22 -7.79
C TYR A 607 23.08 -14.77 -8.77
N GLY A 608 23.44 -14.01 -9.81
CA GLY A 608 22.48 -13.42 -10.75
C GLY A 608 21.63 -12.31 -10.12
N ASN A 609 20.71 -12.68 -9.25
CA ASN A 609 19.93 -11.71 -8.47
C ASN A 609 20.62 -11.41 -7.13
N ILE A 610 21.03 -10.16 -6.95
CA ILE A 610 21.71 -9.67 -5.74
C ILE A 610 20.86 -8.69 -4.94
N GLY A 611 19.54 -8.63 -5.18
CA GLY A 611 18.64 -7.72 -4.47
C GLY A 611 18.58 -7.97 -2.95
N ARG A 612 18.99 -9.18 -2.50
CA ARG A 612 19.03 -9.55 -1.09
C ARG A 612 20.46 -9.92 -0.65
N LEU A 613 21.39 -8.98 -0.87
CA LEU A 613 22.79 -9.13 -0.41
C LEU A 613 22.91 -9.38 1.10
N ASP A 614 22.00 -8.86 1.90
CA ASP A 614 21.88 -9.12 3.33
C ASP A 614 21.83 -10.63 3.63
N ARG A 615 20.99 -11.36 2.91
CA ARG A 615 20.81 -12.82 3.07
C ARG A 615 22.00 -13.60 2.51
N ILE A 616 22.49 -13.18 1.35
CA ILE A 616 23.62 -13.83 0.68
C ILE A 616 24.88 -13.72 1.53
N LEU A 617 25.25 -12.54 2.00
CA LEU A 617 26.45 -12.30 2.81
C LEU A 617 26.37 -13.07 4.13
N GLU A 618 25.22 -13.03 4.82
CA GLU A 618 25.03 -13.79 6.06
C GLU A 618 25.20 -15.29 5.83
N ALA A 619 24.63 -15.84 4.77
CA ALA A 619 24.79 -17.26 4.43
C ALA A 619 26.25 -17.65 4.09
N GLU A 620 27.08 -16.71 3.63
CA GLU A 620 28.51 -16.88 3.45
C GLU A 620 29.33 -16.66 4.75
N GLY A 621 28.70 -16.30 5.85
CA GLY A 621 29.35 -15.96 7.12
C GLY A 621 29.96 -14.56 7.12
N ASP A 622 29.45 -13.67 6.30
CA ASP A 622 29.85 -12.27 6.15
C ASP A 622 28.69 -11.31 6.51
N SER A 623 28.91 -10.01 6.39
CA SER A 623 27.92 -9.00 6.80
C SER A 623 27.90 -7.80 5.87
N PRO A 624 26.70 -7.25 5.54
CA PRO A 624 26.57 -5.97 4.85
C PRO A 624 27.31 -4.81 5.55
N ASN A 625 27.41 -4.87 6.88
CA ASN A 625 28.08 -3.83 7.69
C ASN A 625 29.56 -3.59 7.31
N ARG A 626 30.18 -4.52 6.59
CA ARG A 626 31.58 -4.38 6.14
C ARG A 626 31.75 -3.55 4.87
N TYR A 627 30.69 -3.40 4.07
CA TYR A 627 30.82 -2.94 2.69
C TYR A 627 30.10 -1.62 2.45
N LYS A 628 30.61 -0.83 1.50
CA LYS A 628 29.92 0.35 0.95
C LYS A 628 28.83 -0.11 -0.02
N LEU A 629 27.65 -0.35 0.50
CA LEU A 629 26.50 -0.80 -0.27
C LEU A 629 25.19 -0.28 0.36
N SER A 630 24.10 -0.40 -0.39
CA SER A 630 22.76 -0.06 0.08
C SER A 630 21.72 -0.97 -0.59
N LYS A 631 20.70 -1.36 0.15
CA LYS A 631 19.53 -2.09 -0.40
C LYS A 631 18.67 -1.17 -1.25
N GLN A 632 18.52 0.05 -0.81
CA GLN A 632 17.71 1.12 -1.42
C GLN A 632 18.35 2.47 -1.10
N ALA A 633 17.78 3.56 -1.64
CA ALA A 633 18.25 4.89 -1.36
C ALA A 633 18.26 5.19 0.15
N ASP A 634 19.37 5.73 0.65
CA ASP A 634 19.53 6.29 2.00
C ASP A 634 19.68 7.81 1.90
N THR A 635 20.92 8.26 1.76
CA THR A 635 21.24 9.69 1.57
C THR A 635 20.48 10.29 0.38
N LEU A 636 20.28 9.52 -0.68
CA LEU A 636 19.55 9.95 -1.87
C LEU A 636 18.06 10.16 -1.61
N MET A 637 17.50 9.59 -0.55
CA MET A 637 16.12 9.87 -0.14
C MET A 637 15.88 11.35 0.16
N LEU A 638 16.91 12.10 0.58
CA LEU A 638 16.80 13.55 0.78
C LEU A 638 16.33 14.27 -0.48
N PHE A 639 16.82 13.83 -1.65
CA PHE A 639 16.53 14.45 -2.94
C PHE A 639 15.16 14.03 -3.53
N TYR A 640 14.55 12.99 -2.96
CA TYR A 640 13.19 12.58 -3.25
C TYR A 640 12.18 13.28 -2.33
N VAL A 641 12.47 13.35 -1.02
CA VAL A 641 11.55 13.86 0.01
C VAL A 641 11.50 15.39 0.02
N LEU A 642 12.66 16.04 -0.13
CA LEU A 642 12.79 17.50 -0.06
C LEU A 642 12.94 18.10 -1.45
N SER A 643 12.38 19.29 -1.64
CA SER A 643 12.63 20.08 -2.85
C SER A 643 14.06 20.62 -2.84
N ALA A 644 14.56 21.02 -4.01
CA ALA A 644 15.89 21.60 -4.13
C ALA A 644 16.05 22.85 -3.26
N SER A 645 15.01 23.69 -3.15
CA SER A 645 15.02 24.88 -2.31
C SER A 645 15.06 24.56 -0.82
N GLU A 646 14.29 23.56 -0.35
CA GLU A 646 14.34 23.10 1.04
C GLU A 646 15.72 22.54 1.40
N LEU A 647 16.34 21.79 0.50
CA LEU A 647 17.70 21.29 0.68
C LEU A 647 18.72 22.42 0.78
N VAL A 648 18.63 23.41 -0.10
CA VAL A 648 19.51 24.61 -0.07
C VAL A 648 19.36 25.34 1.26
N GLU A 649 18.13 25.58 1.70
CA GLU A 649 17.84 26.25 2.98
C GLU A 649 18.46 25.52 4.17
N ILE A 650 18.35 24.18 4.22
CA ILE A 650 18.94 23.38 5.30
C ILE A 650 20.46 23.39 5.24
N TRP A 651 21.09 23.31 4.04
CA TRP A 651 22.55 23.38 3.90
C TRP A 651 23.09 24.72 4.34
N ASP A 652 22.45 25.82 3.92
CA ASP A 652 22.84 27.17 4.32
C ASP A 652 22.69 27.35 5.84
N ARG A 653 21.60 26.81 6.43
CA ARG A 653 21.38 26.85 7.88
C ARG A 653 22.44 26.08 8.67
N LEU A 654 22.85 24.93 8.19
CA LEU A 654 23.89 24.09 8.81
C LEU A 654 25.31 24.63 8.58
N GLY A 655 25.48 25.56 7.64
CA GLY A 655 26.77 26.17 7.32
C GLY A 655 27.76 25.24 6.63
N TYR A 656 27.26 24.26 5.85
CA TYR A 656 28.10 23.39 5.02
C TYR A 656 28.20 23.93 3.59
N ASP A 657 29.41 23.95 3.05
CA ASP A 657 29.66 24.37 1.65
C ASP A 657 29.15 23.31 0.67
N ARG A 658 28.58 23.78 -0.41
CA ARG A 658 28.21 22.94 -1.57
C ARG A 658 28.60 23.63 -2.88
N ASP A 659 28.93 22.86 -3.90
CA ASP A 659 29.13 23.31 -5.26
C ASP A 659 27.91 22.89 -6.15
N ASP A 660 27.87 23.34 -7.38
CA ASP A 660 26.77 23.08 -8.30
C ASP A 660 26.62 21.58 -8.66
N ASP A 661 27.73 20.83 -8.63
CA ASP A 661 27.78 19.42 -8.97
C ASP A 661 27.52 18.49 -7.76
N PHE A 662 27.32 19.03 -6.56
CA PHE A 662 27.17 18.26 -5.34
C PHE A 662 26.11 17.16 -5.45
N PHE A 663 24.91 17.49 -5.95
CA PHE A 663 23.82 16.53 -6.05
C PHE A 663 24.10 15.45 -7.09
N ALA A 664 24.57 15.83 -8.28
CA ALA A 664 24.87 14.87 -9.34
C ALA A 664 25.95 13.88 -8.94
N ARG A 665 27.01 14.36 -8.29
CA ARG A 665 28.13 13.55 -7.80
C ARG A 665 27.70 12.54 -6.73
N ASN A 666 26.81 12.94 -5.80
CA ASN A 666 26.28 12.05 -4.78
C ASN A 666 25.35 10.98 -5.39
N ILE A 667 24.52 11.35 -6.37
CA ILE A 667 23.65 10.40 -7.10
C ILE A 667 24.51 9.34 -7.79
N GLU A 668 25.53 9.74 -8.55
CA GLU A 668 26.44 8.81 -9.27
C GLU A 668 27.18 7.87 -8.29
N TYR A 669 27.67 8.43 -7.17
CA TYR A 669 28.40 7.65 -6.15
C TYR A 669 27.54 6.54 -5.53
N TYR A 670 26.33 6.86 -5.06
CA TYR A 670 25.47 5.91 -4.37
C TYR A 670 24.72 4.96 -5.31
N GLU A 671 24.39 5.42 -6.52
CA GLU A 671 23.74 4.57 -7.51
C GLU A 671 24.59 3.35 -7.87
N SER A 672 25.90 3.52 -8.04
CA SER A 672 26.82 2.42 -8.33
C SER A 672 26.97 1.41 -7.17
N ARG A 673 26.47 1.76 -5.97
CA ARG A 673 26.55 0.99 -4.71
C ARG A 673 25.18 0.55 -4.18
N THR A 674 24.14 0.61 -5.01
CA THR A 674 22.78 0.21 -4.64
C THR A 674 22.39 -1.09 -5.33
N SER A 675 21.95 -2.09 -4.54
CA SER A 675 21.49 -3.39 -5.06
C SER A 675 20.07 -3.38 -5.63
N HIS A 676 19.29 -2.33 -5.35
CA HIS A 676 17.85 -2.24 -5.68
C HIS A 676 17.02 -3.41 -5.11
N GLY A 677 17.33 -3.84 -3.89
CA GLY A 677 16.65 -4.94 -3.21
C GLY A 677 15.25 -4.60 -2.66
N SER A 678 14.80 -3.36 -2.86
CA SER A 678 13.45 -2.87 -2.52
C SER A 678 12.74 -2.37 -3.76
N THR A 679 11.43 -2.62 -3.86
CA THR A 679 10.59 -2.08 -4.95
C THR A 679 10.53 -0.54 -4.94
N LEU A 680 10.75 0.10 -3.79
CA LEU A 680 10.81 1.55 -3.66
C LEU A 680 12.09 2.15 -4.27
N SER A 681 13.17 1.39 -4.31
CA SER A 681 14.49 1.89 -4.71
C SER A 681 14.50 2.41 -6.16
N GLN A 682 14.05 1.61 -7.11
CA GLN A 682 14.03 2.01 -8.53
C GLN A 682 13.13 3.21 -8.78
N MET A 683 12.01 3.32 -8.05
CA MET A 683 11.11 4.48 -8.13
C MET A 683 11.81 5.76 -7.65
N VAL A 684 12.53 5.72 -6.53
CA VAL A 684 13.30 6.86 -6.03
C VAL A 684 14.39 7.27 -7.04
N HIS A 685 15.14 6.30 -7.56
CA HIS A 685 16.17 6.58 -8.57
C HIS A 685 15.57 7.12 -9.89
N SER A 686 14.38 6.63 -10.31
CA SER A 686 13.65 7.22 -11.44
C SER A 686 13.34 8.70 -11.22
N TRP A 687 12.89 9.06 -10.02
CA TRP A 687 12.66 10.45 -9.61
C TRP A 687 13.93 11.29 -9.74
N LEU A 688 15.05 10.82 -9.20
CA LEU A 688 16.35 11.53 -9.23
C LEU A 688 16.81 11.79 -10.65
N HIS A 689 16.68 10.81 -11.54
CA HIS A 689 17.08 10.94 -12.95
C HIS A 689 16.15 11.78 -13.81
N SER A 690 14.93 12.09 -13.35
CA SER A 690 13.96 12.83 -14.16
C SER A 690 14.48 14.19 -14.68
N ARG A 691 15.43 14.79 -13.97
CA ARG A 691 16.08 16.07 -14.33
C ARG A 691 17.48 15.91 -14.93
N LEU A 692 18.13 14.78 -14.73
CA LEU A 692 19.50 14.51 -15.17
C LEU A 692 19.52 13.69 -16.47
N ASP A 693 18.79 12.60 -16.51
CA ASP A 693 18.71 11.66 -17.62
C ASP A 693 17.29 11.07 -17.70
N ARG A 694 16.45 11.67 -18.53
CA ARG A 694 15.03 11.27 -18.67
C ARG A 694 14.86 9.86 -19.23
N ALA A 695 15.75 9.42 -20.11
CA ALA A 695 15.68 8.06 -20.68
C ALA A 695 15.92 7.02 -19.60
N LYS A 696 16.90 7.25 -18.73
CA LYS A 696 17.17 6.41 -17.56
C LYS A 696 16.03 6.46 -16.54
N SER A 697 15.49 7.66 -16.27
CA SER A 697 14.30 7.83 -15.43
C SER A 697 13.14 6.97 -15.93
N TRP A 698 12.83 7.03 -17.23
CA TRP A 698 11.77 6.24 -17.83
C TRP A 698 12.01 4.74 -17.77
N SER A 699 13.25 4.30 -17.97
CA SER A 699 13.61 2.88 -17.83
C SER A 699 13.36 2.36 -16.41
N LEU A 700 13.86 3.07 -15.40
CA LEU A 700 13.67 2.71 -13.98
C LEU A 700 12.19 2.75 -13.57
N PHE A 701 11.43 3.70 -14.10
CA PHE A 701 9.99 3.78 -13.91
C PHE A 701 9.27 2.52 -14.45
N ARG A 702 9.61 2.07 -15.65
CA ARG A 702 9.04 0.86 -16.25
C ARG A 702 9.41 -0.40 -15.47
N ASP A 703 10.63 -0.47 -14.96
CA ASP A 703 11.06 -1.59 -14.12
C ASP A 703 10.25 -1.65 -12.80
N THR A 704 10.01 -0.48 -12.19
CA THR A 704 9.14 -0.38 -11.00
C THR A 704 7.69 -0.77 -11.30
N LEU A 705 7.14 -0.34 -12.44
CA LEU A 705 5.79 -0.74 -12.86
C LEU A 705 5.64 -2.25 -12.99
N ALA A 706 6.67 -2.93 -13.47
CA ALA A 706 6.64 -4.37 -13.68
C ALA A 706 6.87 -5.21 -12.41
N SER A 707 7.19 -4.60 -11.27
CA SER A 707 7.73 -5.29 -10.09
C SER A 707 6.82 -6.40 -9.56
N ASP A 708 5.53 -6.11 -9.30
CA ASP A 708 4.59 -7.12 -8.80
C ASP A 708 4.06 -8.03 -9.91
N ILE A 709 3.93 -7.51 -11.13
CA ILE A 709 3.45 -8.27 -12.29
C ILE A 709 4.44 -9.37 -12.66
N ASN A 710 5.73 -9.07 -12.59
CA ASN A 710 6.81 -10.00 -12.89
C ASN A 710 7.38 -10.70 -11.64
N ASP A 711 6.83 -10.39 -10.46
CA ASP A 711 7.28 -10.91 -9.17
C ASP A 711 8.82 -10.86 -8.99
N VAL A 712 9.38 -9.69 -9.26
CA VAL A 712 10.85 -9.50 -9.33
C VAL A 712 11.57 -9.80 -8.01
N GLN A 713 10.84 -9.85 -6.90
CA GLN A 713 11.36 -10.19 -5.57
C GLN A 713 11.16 -11.68 -5.19
N GLY A 714 10.84 -12.54 -6.15
CA GLY A 714 10.84 -13.99 -6.01
C GLY A 714 9.77 -14.53 -5.03
N GLY A 715 8.50 -14.53 -5.43
CA GLY A 715 7.38 -15.11 -4.70
C GLY A 715 6.69 -14.15 -3.72
N THR A 716 7.20 -12.94 -3.53
CA THR A 716 6.67 -12.04 -2.50
C THR A 716 5.36 -11.34 -2.87
N THR A 717 5.00 -11.29 -4.16
CA THR A 717 3.70 -10.75 -4.60
C THR A 717 2.54 -11.63 -4.14
N ALA A 718 2.74 -12.94 -4.07
CA ALA A 718 1.74 -13.87 -3.51
C ALA A 718 1.40 -13.58 -2.05
N GLU A 719 2.33 -13.00 -1.29
CA GLU A 719 2.15 -12.58 0.10
C GLU A 719 1.43 -11.22 0.27
N GLY A 720 1.11 -10.54 -0.84
CA GLY A 720 0.53 -9.20 -0.94
C GLY A 720 1.33 -8.29 -1.87
N ILE A 721 0.66 -7.30 -2.47
CA ILE A 721 1.27 -6.34 -3.40
C ILE A 721 2.18 -5.34 -2.68
N HIS A 722 3.07 -4.65 -3.43
CA HIS A 722 3.89 -3.56 -2.90
C HIS A 722 3.20 -2.21 -3.11
N LEU A 723 2.24 -1.88 -2.22
CA LEU A 723 1.35 -0.74 -2.41
C LEU A 723 2.10 0.60 -2.43
N GLY A 724 3.17 0.76 -1.62
CA GLY A 724 4.02 1.95 -1.63
C GLY A 724 4.68 2.18 -2.99
N ALA A 725 5.21 1.12 -3.63
CA ALA A 725 5.79 1.20 -4.96
C ALA A 725 4.74 1.50 -6.04
N MET A 726 3.58 0.86 -5.95
CA MET A 726 2.46 1.14 -6.87
C MET A 726 2.01 2.60 -6.79
N ALA A 727 1.77 3.12 -5.58
CA ALA A 727 1.40 4.52 -5.37
C ALA A 727 2.51 5.47 -5.81
N GLY A 728 3.78 5.14 -5.54
CA GLY A 728 4.95 5.91 -5.96
C GLY A 728 5.07 6.04 -7.46
N THR A 729 4.73 5.01 -8.25
CA THR A 729 4.72 5.13 -9.73
C THR A 729 3.63 6.07 -10.22
N VAL A 730 2.45 6.04 -9.62
CA VAL A 730 1.35 6.97 -9.96
C VAL A 730 1.74 8.41 -9.60
N ASP A 731 2.33 8.60 -8.42
CA ASP A 731 2.82 9.88 -7.94
C ASP A 731 3.97 10.43 -8.80
N LEU A 732 4.88 9.56 -9.27
CA LEU A 732 5.97 9.95 -10.17
C LEU A 732 5.43 10.56 -11.47
N VAL A 733 4.38 9.96 -12.06
CA VAL A 733 3.75 10.55 -13.26
C VAL A 733 3.14 11.91 -12.93
N GLN A 734 2.45 12.06 -11.81
CA GLN A 734 1.75 13.28 -11.44
C GLN A 734 2.71 14.39 -10.98
N ARG A 735 3.51 14.13 -9.95
CA ARG A 735 4.37 15.16 -9.35
C ARG A 735 5.71 15.32 -10.07
N CYS A 736 6.32 14.24 -10.54
CA CYS A 736 7.63 14.31 -11.16
C CYS A 736 7.54 14.70 -12.64
N TYR A 737 6.85 13.91 -13.47
CA TYR A 737 6.72 14.24 -14.90
C TYR A 737 5.73 15.37 -15.15
N GLY A 738 4.61 15.41 -14.43
CA GLY A 738 3.64 16.50 -14.44
C GLY A 738 4.11 17.76 -13.70
N GLY A 739 5.17 17.66 -12.90
CA GLY A 739 5.83 18.79 -12.25
C GLY A 739 5.03 19.50 -11.17
N VAL A 740 4.10 18.80 -10.48
CA VAL A 740 3.21 19.42 -9.50
C VAL A 740 3.85 19.45 -8.12
N GLU A 741 3.94 20.61 -7.53
CA GLU A 741 4.37 20.82 -6.14
C GLU A 741 3.49 21.87 -5.45
N ALA A 742 2.96 21.58 -4.28
CA ALA A 742 2.28 22.54 -3.43
C ALA A 742 3.25 23.00 -2.33
N ARG A 743 3.57 24.30 -2.32
CA ARG A 743 4.49 24.87 -1.33
C ARG A 743 4.07 26.29 -0.98
N GLU A 744 4.16 26.65 0.30
CA GLU A 744 3.66 27.92 0.80
C GLU A 744 2.19 28.12 0.40
N ASP A 745 1.85 29.17 -0.29
CA ASP A 745 0.49 29.45 -0.77
C ASP A 745 0.39 29.39 -2.30
N VAL A 746 1.33 28.68 -2.95
CA VAL A 746 1.46 28.61 -4.41
C VAL A 746 1.48 27.16 -4.88
N LEU A 747 0.77 26.89 -5.97
CA LEU A 747 0.86 25.64 -6.71
C LEU A 747 1.91 25.82 -7.83
N TYR A 748 3.03 25.12 -7.70
CA TYR A 748 4.12 25.11 -8.66
C TYR A 748 3.88 24.05 -9.72
N LEU A 749 4.07 24.41 -10.99
CA LEU A 749 3.92 23.53 -12.14
C LEU A 749 5.16 23.63 -13.02
N ASN A 750 5.98 22.60 -13.00
CA ASN A 750 7.22 22.54 -13.79
C ASN A 750 7.38 21.19 -14.49
N PRO A 751 6.50 20.89 -15.47
CA PRO A 751 6.44 19.58 -16.13
C PRO A 751 7.71 19.27 -16.93
N ARG A 752 8.04 17.97 -16.96
CA ARG A 752 9.17 17.42 -17.73
C ARG A 752 8.82 16.02 -18.22
N LEU A 753 8.12 15.93 -19.35
CA LEU A 753 7.70 14.64 -19.89
C LEU A 753 8.91 13.87 -20.50
N PRO A 754 8.99 12.54 -20.29
CA PRO A 754 9.89 11.68 -21.07
C PRO A 754 9.42 11.61 -22.53
N ALA A 755 10.32 11.22 -23.44
CA ALA A 755 10.06 11.25 -24.88
C ALA A 755 8.89 10.34 -25.33
N GLU A 756 8.66 9.26 -24.60
CA GLU A 756 7.61 8.27 -24.86
C GLU A 756 6.22 8.77 -24.46
N LEU A 757 6.13 9.76 -23.57
CA LEU A 757 4.89 10.34 -23.07
C LEU A 757 4.64 11.69 -23.77
N HIS A 758 3.73 11.70 -24.74
CA HIS A 758 3.45 12.88 -25.56
C HIS A 758 2.49 13.85 -24.88
N GLU A 759 1.50 13.31 -24.16
CA GLU A 759 0.50 14.10 -23.43
C GLU A 759 0.19 13.46 -22.09
N LEU A 760 -0.03 14.29 -21.09
CA LEU A 760 -0.46 13.91 -19.76
C LEU A 760 -1.56 14.86 -19.32
N SER A 761 -2.75 14.32 -18.93
CA SER A 761 -3.80 15.16 -18.37
C SER A 761 -4.38 14.55 -17.09
N PHE A 762 -4.67 15.43 -16.14
CA PHE A 762 -5.19 15.07 -14.83
C PHE A 762 -5.74 16.30 -14.11
N SER A 763 -6.54 16.06 -13.05
CA SER A 763 -7.02 17.13 -12.16
C SER A 763 -6.45 16.98 -10.77
N VAL A 764 -6.10 18.07 -10.11
CA VAL A 764 -5.71 18.09 -8.69
C VAL A 764 -6.67 18.96 -7.89
N ILE A 765 -6.75 18.73 -6.58
CA ILE A 765 -7.46 19.61 -5.66
C ILE A 765 -6.43 20.37 -4.85
N TYR A 766 -6.31 21.66 -5.10
CA TYR A 766 -5.42 22.54 -4.38
C TYR A 766 -6.24 23.55 -3.55
N ARG A 767 -6.08 23.52 -2.23
CA ARG A 767 -6.79 24.39 -1.27
C ARG A 767 -8.31 24.44 -1.50
N GLY A 768 -8.89 23.28 -1.82
CA GLY A 768 -10.35 23.14 -2.06
C GLY A 768 -10.82 23.54 -3.46
N GLN A 769 -9.89 23.94 -4.36
CA GLN A 769 -10.19 24.22 -5.76
C GLN A 769 -9.70 23.09 -6.66
N PRO A 770 -10.53 22.54 -7.54
CA PRO A 770 -10.07 21.66 -8.60
C PRO A 770 -9.28 22.47 -9.64
N VAL A 771 -8.19 21.93 -10.10
CA VAL A 771 -7.30 22.47 -11.10
C VAL A 771 -7.06 21.41 -12.15
N ASP A 772 -7.57 21.60 -13.36
CA ASP A 772 -7.35 20.70 -14.49
C ASP A 772 -6.04 21.07 -15.17
N ILE A 773 -5.19 20.08 -15.41
CA ILE A 773 -3.85 20.24 -15.96
C ILE A 773 -3.72 19.35 -17.20
N GLU A 774 -3.28 19.96 -18.29
CA GLU A 774 -2.95 19.29 -19.54
C GLU A 774 -1.51 19.65 -19.94
N VAL A 775 -0.65 18.65 -20.03
CA VAL A 775 0.76 18.83 -20.40
C VAL A 775 1.00 18.16 -21.74
N SER A 776 1.58 18.88 -22.68
CA SER A 776 2.10 18.36 -23.95
C SER A 776 3.62 18.54 -24.04
N ALA A 777 4.21 18.10 -25.14
CA ALA A 777 5.63 18.35 -25.40
C ALA A 777 5.97 19.85 -25.59
N THR A 778 4.98 20.69 -25.87
CA THR A 778 5.20 22.10 -26.27
C THR A 778 4.56 23.11 -25.33
N ASP A 779 3.56 22.72 -24.57
CA ASP A 779 2.84 23.62 -23.67
C ASP A 779 2.18 22.92 -22.49
N ILE A 780 1.86 23.69 -21.45
CA ILE A 780 1.00 23.31 -20.36
C ILE A 780 -0.27 24.17 -20.36
N GLY A 781 -1.44 23.52 -20.33
CA GLY A 781 -2.73 24.13 -20.13
C GLY A 781 -3.23 23.93 -18.70
N ILE A 782 -3.70 24.99 -18.06
CA ILE A 782 -4.27 24.94 -16.71
C ILE A 782 -5.66 25.57 -16.77
N HIS A 783 -6.68 24.89 -16.25
CA HIS A 783 -8.05 25.38 -16.21
C HIS A 783 -8.63 25.26 -14.80
N LEU A 784 -9.22 26.35 -14.30
CA LEU A 784 -10.03 26.34 -13.06
C LEU A 784 -11.51 26.27 -13.44
N PRO A 785 -12.21 25.16 -13.19
CA PRO A 785 -13.65 25.07 -13.49
C PRO A 785 -14.47 26.12 -12.74
N ALA A 786 -15.40 26.80 -13.44
CA ALA A 786 -16.16 27.93 -12.90
C ALA A 786 -17.13 27.56 -11.76
N ASP A 787 -17.75 26.36 -11.86
CA ASP A 787 -18.85 25.93 -10.97
C ASP A 787 -18.44 24.89 -9.94
N SER A 788 -17.14 24.79 -9.63
CA SER A 788 -16.60 23.77 -8.75
C SER A 788 -15.66 24.36 -7.69
N GLY A 789 -15.44 23.62 -6.61
CA GLY A 789 -14.56 24.04 -5.53
C GLY A 789 -15.19 25.07 -4.56
N ASN A 790 -14.34 25.84 -3.89
CA ASN A 790 -14.73 26.82 -2.89
C ASN A 790 -14.86 28.28 -3.46
N GLY A 791 -14.67 28.44 -4.77
CA GLY A 791 -14.77 29.74 -5.46
C GLY A 791 -13.59 30.68 -5.26
N SER A 792 -12.46 30.20 -4.72
CA SER A 792 -11.26 31.02 -4.48
C SER A 792 -10.32 31.01 -5.69
N ALA A 793 -9.63 32.11 -5.92
CA ALA A 793 -8.52 32.17 -6.86
C ALA A 793 -7.37 31.28 -6.43
N VAL A 794 -6.60 30.78 -7.39
CA VAL A 794 -5.41 29.95 -7.17
C VAL A 794 -4.16 30.68 -7.63
N ALA A 795 -3.21 30.87 -6.74
CA ALA A 795 -1.88 31.35 -7.06
C ALA A 795 -1.05 30.20 -7.66
N LEU A 796 -0.50 30.44 -8.85
CA LEU A 796 0.31 29.47 -9.60
C LEU A 796 1.70 30.03 -9.90
N GLU A 797 2.69 29.15 -9.94
CA GLU A 797 3.94 29.42 -10.63
C GLU A 797 4.16 28.34 -11.70
N VAL A 798 4.20 28.74 -12.96
CA VAL A 798 4.36 27.83 -14.09
C VAL A 798 5.69 28.13 -14.75
N THR A 799 6.66 27.23 -14.65
CA THR A 799 8.02 27.37 -15.21
C THR A 799 8.69 28.75 -14.90
N GLY A 800 8.52 29.24 -13.65
CA GLY A 800 9.06 30.52 -13.20
C GLY A 800 8.14 31.73 -13.48
N GLN A 801 6.95 31.54 -14.06
CA GLN A 801 5.99 32.61 -14.34
C GLN A 801 4.83 32.57 -13.32
N PHE A 802 4.65 33.63 -12.55
CA PHE A 802 3.55 33.77 -11.60
C PHE A 802 2.24 34.16 -12.29
N ALA A 803 1.14 33.53 -11.88
CA ALA A 803 -0.22 33.85 -12.29
C ALA A 803 -1.19 33.66 -11.11
N LEU A 804 -2.26 34.45 -11.11
CA LEU A 804 -3.42 34.25 -10.23
C LEU A 804 -4.60 33.94 -11.14
N LEU A 805 -5.20 32.74 -11.01
CA LEU A 805 -6.34 32.32 -11.80
C LEU A 805 -7.62 32.39 -10.95
N GLU A 806 -8.65 32.98 -11.51
CA GLU A 806 -10.01 32.98 -10.97
C GLU A 806 -10.80 31.78 -11.50
N PRO A 807 -11.84 31.31 -10.81
CA PRO A 807 -12.74 30.27 -11.34
C PRO A 807 -13.31 30.64 -12.72
N GLY A 808 -13.13 29.73 -13.68
CA GLY A 808 -13.49 29.93 -15.09
C GLY A 808 -12.31 30.31 -15.99
N ASP A 809 -11.16 30.68 -15.41
CA ASP A 809 -9.99 31.05 -16.17
C ASP A 809 -9.25 29.84 -16.77
N THR A 810 -8.58 30.09 -17.88
CA THR A 810 -7.64 29.14 -18.50
C THR A 810 -6.34 29.85 -18.82
N LEU A 811 -5.21 29.23 -18.43
CA LEU A 811 -3.86 29.68 -18.72
C LEU A 811 -3.16 28.64 -19.61
N ARG A 812 -2.47 29.09 -20.68
CA ARG A 812 -1.53 28.26 -21.44
C ARG A 812 -0.15 28.88 -21.43
N VAL A 813 0.84 28.08 -21.11
CA VAL A 813 2.25 28.49 -21.04
C VAL A 813 3.07 27.57 -21.95
N PRO A 814 3.86 28.12 -22.89
CA PRO A 814 4.79 27.32 -23.69
C PRO A 814 5.85 26.67 -22.79
N LEU A 815 6.28 25.44 -23.13
CA LEU A 815 7.39 24.73 -22.52
C LEU A 815 8.61 24.79 -23.44
N ASP A 816 9.79 25.09 -22.85
CA ASP A 816 11.08 25.17 -23.57
C ASP A 816 11.69 23.79 -23.81
#